data_c084b8856729e17c0ffddb444458a609
#
_entry.id   c084b8856729e17c0ffddb444458a609
#
_cell.length_a   1.000
_cell.length_b   1.000
_cell.length_c   1.000
_cell.angle_alpha   90.00
_cell.angle_beta   90.00
_cell.angle_gamma   90.00
#
_symmetry.space_group_name_H-M   'P 1'
#
loop_
_entity.id
_entity.type
_entity.pdbx_description
1 polymer ?
#
loop_
_entity_poly.entity_id
_entity_poly.type
_entity_poly.pdbx_seq_one_letter_code
_entity_poly.pdbx_strand_id
1 'polypeptide(L)'
;MMNKNIFAAAALLLLGASIQQVKAQDISVAGTVRDIYGNPLPGVIVSSNHKDLYITDKNGQYTAKVNKSGELEFSLLGFKPTSVKASSQMEVTLEDDAHNLAENVNIGLSKQSREVLSDAVSTAHGEKLGRSLMTRLQGTFSGMFSGLTTMETTFEPAYESLNMYVRGYSTFHGGIASVVIDGILYDSFAHDILYRISPEEIESVSILKDGASQAIYGVKGADGLIVINTKRGTPGKLKVGVNISETVQVPTTRIHSFDSYTFANLRNQAAVNDGLGEYHIFSKEAVEGFKDGGSDLYPNTNWYDMLVRDFSNQQRIALDATGGNENVRFYSNFNVLRQGSFWKSDQTKYKADNEKYRINFRSNVDVKINNYISLWANLAGSIVRAHTPGGAVDCNGTLYSIITGMPSFIYGPVTPAVYDNDGNVIEAGGEVVTTPNINFSPYGFLNRTGYNNEMNTNIYGQAGLKFDLSFLTPGLWAGGSVGYLSYINSITSNTQDYARYIRDDDWSDLTFTHYGTTINTNLTYAKGTALYGYFSYKGEAGWQRDFGRHHLNANAYMTYQVFDNLAGGATYDFRRVYSGAEVAYDFDKRYAVKLSTGYSGSDYFPRKTRFVWTPGVSAAWIASNEGFVKENVPWLSLLKVRGSYAVTGNDATGFDRYAYKDQVNSTAGGKIPYLEYYTNESVYGNPNLEPEKIYKTNVGIDLGIANQFQ
;
A
#
# COMPACT_ATOMS: atom_id res chain seq x y z
N MET A 1 20.73 -12.70 15.05
CA MET A 1 20.50 -13.99 14.37
C MET A 1 19.17 -14.55 14.85
N MET A 2 18.09 -14.26 14.14
CA MET A 2 16.82 -14.93 14.37
C MET A 2 16.81 -16.19 13.50
N ASN A 3 16.86 -17.33 14.15
CA ASN A 3 17.14 -18.64 13.56
C ASN A 3 15.99 -19.05 12.60
N LYS A 4 16.33 -19.63 11.43
CA LYS A 4 15.39 -20.29 10.49
C LYS A 4 14.46 -21.30 11.19
N ASN A 5 14.81 -21.72 12.40
CA ASN A 5 14.08 -22.68 13.23
C ASN A 5 12.79 -22.16 13.88
N ILE A 6 12.53 -20.83 13.90
CA ILE A 6 11.28 -20.30 14.49
C ILE A 6 10.09 -20.60 13.57
N PHE A 7 10.28 -20.51 12.24
CA PHE A 7 9.24 -20.90 11.29
C PHE A 7 8.98 -22.41 11.29
N ALA A 8 10.04 -23.22 11.42
CA ALA A 8 9.92 -24.66 11.54
C ALA A 8 9.28 -25.09 12.87
N ALA A 9 9.56 -24.40 13.97
CA ALA A 9 8.97 -24.70 15.27
C ALA A 9 7.47 -24.32 15.33
N ALA A 10 7.07 -23.20 14.73
CA ALA A 10 5.65 -22.81 14.61
C ALA A 10 4.85 -23.78 13.72
N ALA A 11 5.45 -24.28 12.64
CA ALA A 11 4.84 -25.30 11.79
C ALA A 11 4.76 -26.66 12.46
N LEU A 12 5.74 -27.05 13.28
CA LEU A 12 5.76 -28.34 13.99
C LEU A 12 4.81 -28.35 15.20
N LEU A 13 4.58 -27.23 15.86
CA LEU A 13 3.59 -27.13 16.95
C LEU A 13 2.14 -27.24 16.47
N LEU A 14 1.88 -26.91 15.21
CA LEU A 14 0.55 -27.06 14.57
C LEU A 14 0.32 -28.48 13.99
N LEU A 15 1.37 -29.24 13.72
CA LEU A 15 1.27 -30.62 13.19
C LEU A 15 1.18 -31.70 14.28
N GLY A 16 1.36 -31.34 15.57
CA GLY A 16 1.37 -32.28 16.68
C GLY A 16 0.01 -32.63 17.31
N ALA A 17 -1.08 -31.99 16.85
CA ALA A 17 -2.43 -32.39 17.27
C ALA A 17 -2.92 -33.54 16.39
N SER A 18 -2.68 -34.78 16.83
CA SER A 18 -3.31 -35.96 16.26
C SER A 18 -4.82 -35.86 16.40
N ILE A 19 -5.47 -35.44 15.34
CA ILE A 19 -6.93 -35.50 15.21
C ILE A 19 -7.29 -36.97 15.00
N GLN A 20 -7.81 -37.61 16.03
CA GLN A 20 -8.52 -38.89 15.86
C GLN A 20 -9.70 -38.64 14.88
N GLN A 21 -9.58 -39.19 13.68
CA GLN A 21 -10.67 -39.21 12.72
C GLN A 21 -11.79 -40.08 13.30
N VAL A 22 -12.78 -39.44 13.90
CA VAL A 22 -14.09 -40.05 14.06
C VAL A 22 -14.69 -40.17 12.66
N LYS A 23 -14.83 -41.37 12.13
CA LYS A 23 -15.61 -41.63 10.89
C LYS A 23 -17.05 -41.20 11.14
N ALA A 24 -17.34 -39.98 10.74
CA ALA A 24 -18.70 -39.49 10.77
C ALA A 24 -19.46 -39.99 9.52
N GLN A 25 -20.69 -40.34 9.69
CA GLN A 25 -21.59 -40.88 8.68
C GLN A 25 -21.95 -39.77 7.68
N ASP A 26 -21.64 -39.96 6.40
CA ASP A 26 -22.06 -39.04 5.36
C ASP A 26 -23.57 -39.10 5.16
N ILE A 27 -24.18 -37.92 5.06
CA ILE A 27 -25.59 -37.74 4.72
C ILE A 27 -25.72 -37.12 3.33
N SER A 28 -26.77 -37.49 2.62
CA SER A 28 -27.19 -36.83 1.40
C SER A 28 -28.07 -35.63 1.76
N VAL A 29 -27.65 -34.44 1.37
CA VAL A 29 -28.35 -33.17 1.59
C VAL A 29 -28.87 -32.70 0.24
N ALA A 30 -30.18 -32.47 0.16
CA ALA A 30 -30.81 -31.87 -1.01
C ALA A 30 -31.40 -30.53 -0.62
N GLY A 31 -31.35 -29.55 -1.56
CA GLY A 31 -31.87 -28.22 -1.29
C GLY A 31 -32.03 -27.37 -2.51
N THR A 32 -32.53 -26.16 -2.27
CA THR A 32 -32.71 -25.15 -3.32
C THR A 32 -31.96 -23.86 -2.90
N VAL A 33 -31.24 -23.26 -3.82
CA VAL A 33 -30.60 -21.97 -3.62
C VAL A 33 -31.39 -20.91 -4.38
N ARG A 34 -31.69 -19.83 -3.67
CA ARG A 34 -32.45 -18.69 -4.20
C ARG A 34 -31.73 -17.38 -3.91
N ASP A 35 -32.09 -16.32 -4.63
CA ASP A 35 -31.73 -14.94 -4.26
C ASP A 35 -32.68 -14.41 -3.15
N ILE A 36 -32.40 -13.20 -2.67
CA ILE A 36 -33.23 -12.53 -1.66
C ILE A 36 -34.65 -12.18 -2.14
N TYR A 37 -34.92 -12.32 -3.44
CA TYR A 37 -36.24 -12.09 -4.07
C TYR A 37 -37.00 -13.38 -4.30
N GLY A 38 -36.40 -14.53 -3.95
CA GLY A 38 -37.00 -15.85 -4.09
C GLY A 38 -36.79 -16.51 -5.46
N ASN A 39 -35.99 -15.89 -6.38
CA ASN A 39 -35.69 -16.49 -7.68
C ASN A 39 -34.66 -17.62 -7.51
N PRO A 40 -34.83 -18.78 -8.20
CA PRO A 40 -33.84 -19.83 -8.15
C PRO A 40 -32.53 -19.42 -8.79
N LEU A 41 -31.42 -19.80 -8.17
CA LEU A 41 -30.07 -19.49 -8.65
C LEU A 41 -29.39 -20.71 -9.29
N PRO A 42 -29.31 -20.80 -10.62
CA PRO A 42 -28.58 -21.85 -11.31
C PRO A 42 -27.06 -21.57 -11.27
N GLY A 43 -26.25 -22.62 -11.30
CA GLY A 43 -24.79 -22.50 -11.38
C GLY A 43 -24.09 -22.15 -10.07
N VAL A 44 -24.79 -22.19 -8.93
CA VAL A 44 -24.17 -21.99 -7.62
C VAL A 44 -23.26 -23.19 -7.33
N ILE A 45 -22.01 -22.92 -7.00
CA ILE A 45 -21.05 -23.92 -6.54
C ILE A 45 -21.34 -24.21 -5.07
N VAL A 46 -21.65 -25.45 -4.77
CA VAL A 46 -21.86 -25.95 -3.40
C VAL A 46 -20.68 -26.81 -3.05
N SER A 47 -19.86 -26.39 -2.09
CA SER A 47 -18.68 -27.12 -1.66
C SER A 47 -18.85 -27.72 -0.27
N SER A 48 -18.36 -28.95 -0.11
CA SER A 48 -18.27 -29.63 1.19
C SER A 48 -16.80 -29.68 1.59
N ASN A 49 -16.41 -28.97 2.64
CA ASN A 49 -15.04 -28.92 3.18
C ASN A 49 -13.97 -28.68 2.09
N HIS A 50 -14.26 -27.86 1.08
CA HIS A 50 -13.41 -27.53 -0.07
C HIS A 50 -12.93 -28.73 -0.92
N LYS A 51 -13.55 -29.92 -0.77
CA LYS A 51 -13.12 -31.14 -1.49
C LYS A 51 -14.10 -31.61 -2.55
N ASP A 52 -15.39 -31.63 -2.21
CA ASP A 52 -16.42 -32.09 -3.15
C ASP A 52 -17.19 -30.87 -3.65
N LEU A 53 -17.30 -30.74 -4.97
CA LEU A 53 -17.97 -29.63 -5.64
C LEU A 53 -19.25 -30.13 -6.32
N TYR A 54 -20.35 -29.49 -6.03
CA TYR A 54 -21.67 -29.72 -6.64
C TYR A 54 -22.14 -28.39 -7.25
N ILE A 55 -23.01 -28.46 -8.24
CA ILE A 55 -23.53 -27.27 -8.92
C ILE A 55 -25.05 -27.31 -8.96
N THR A 56 -25.72 -26.20 -8.67
CA THR A 56 -27.17 -26.09 -8.76
C THR A 56 -27.64 -26.15 -10.21
N ASP A 57 -28.77 -26.81 -10.43
CA ASP A 57 -29.44 -26.92 -11.71
C ASP A 57 -30.19 -25.61 -12.11
N LYS A 58 -30.91 -25.65 -13.24
CA LYS A 58 -31.71 -24.50 -13.74
C LYS A 58 -32.81 -24.03 -12.79
N ASN A 59 -33.22 -24.86 -11.84
CA ASN A 59 -34.22 -24.54 -10.82
C ASN A 59 -33.57 -24.19 -9.47
N GLY A 60 -32.26 -24.03 -9.43
CA GLY A 60 -31.50 -23.76 -8.20
C GLY A 60 -31.36 -24.98 -7.28
N GLN A 61 -31.70 -26.21 -7.74
CA GLN A 61 -31.68 -27.41 -6.93
C GLN A 61 -30.30 -28.07 -6.94
N TYR A 62 -29.90 -28.64 -5.80
CA TYR A 62 -28.65 -29.39 -5.65
C TYR A 62 -28.83 -30.62 -4.78
N THR A 63 -27.94 -31.57 -4.92
CA THR A 63 -27.78 -32.72 -4.03
C THR A 63 -26.30 -32.90 -3.74
N ALA A 64 -25.92 -32.79 -2.47
CA ALA A 64 -24.55 -32.90 -2.00
C ALA A 64 -24.40 -33.99 -0.96
N LYS A 65 -23.24 -34.66 -0.93
CA LYS A 65 -22.88 -35.60 0.16
C LYS A 65 -22.00 -34.83 1.14
N VAL A 66 -22.33 -34.86 2.40
CA VAL A 66 -21.60 -34.15 3.44
C VAL A 66 -21.68 -34.89 4.76
N ASN A 67 -20.66 -34.74 5.57
CA ASN A 67 -20.64 -35.23 6.93
C ASN A 67 -21.78 -34.59 7.75
N LYS A 68 -22.49 -35.39 8.57
CA LYS A 68 -23.64 -34.95 9.37
C LYS A 68 -23.40 -33.72 10.27
N SER A 69 -22.16 -33.44 10.61
CA SER A 69 -21.72 -32.25 11.35
C SER A 69 -21.03 -31.20 10.47
N GLY A 70 -20.97 -31.40 9.15
CA GLY A 70 -20.27 -30.56 8.21
C GLY A 70 -21.06 -29.30 7.83
N GLU A 71 -20.37 -28.35 7.24
CA GLU A 71 -20.92 -27.14 6.63
C GLU A 71 -20.85 -27.26 5.11
N LEU A 72 -21.84 -26.74 4.43
CA LEU A 72 -21.86 -26.52 2.99
C LEU A 72 -21.62 -25.04 2.70
N GLU A 73 -20.65 -24.74 1.88
CA GLU A 73 -20.37 -23.39 1.38
C GLU A 73 -21.01 -23.24 0.00
N PHE A 74 -21.76 -22.17 -0.18
CA PHE A 74 -22.44 -21.81 -1.41
C PHE A 74 -21.77 -20.57 -2.01
N SER A 75 -21.30 -20.66 -3.24
CA SER A 75 -20.67 -19.54 -3.93
C SER A 75 -21.17 -19.42 -5.38
N LEU A 76 -21.45 -18.20 -5.78
CA LEU A 76 -21.81 -17.83 -7.14
C LEU A 76 -21.21 -16.46 -7.44
N LEU A 77 -20.70 -16.28 -8.64
CA LEU A 77 -20.16 -14.97 -9.05
C LEU A 77 -21.27 -13.90 -8.96
N GLY A 78 -20.99 -12.83 -8.22
CA GLY A 78 -21.97 -11.76 -7.97
C GLY A 78 -22.79 -11.93 -6.68
N PHE A 79 -22.57 -13.02 -5.92
CA PHE A 79 -23.23 -13.27 -4.65
C PHE A 79 -22.22 -13.48 -3.51
N LYS A 80 -22.61 -13.13 -2.29
CA LYS A 80 -21.79 -13.37 -1.10
C LYS A 80 -21.71 -14.87 -0.82
N PRO A 81 -20.52 -15.45 -0.68
CA PRO A 81 -20.39 -16.82 -0.23
C PRO A 81 -21.06 -17.00 1.13
N THR A 82 -21.86 -18.06 1.26
CA THR A 82 -22.65 -18.32 2.47
C THR A 82 -22.37 -19.74 2.93
N SER A 83 -22.00 -19.92 4.20
CA SER A 83 -21.79 -21.22 4.81
C SER A 83 -22.95 -21.58 5.72
N VAL A 84 -23.52 -22.78 5.53
CA VAL A 84 -24.68 -23.28 6.28
C VAL A 84 -24.41 -24.69 6.77
N LYS A 85 -24.76 -24.96 8.03
CA LYS A 85 -24.66 -26.33 8.57
C LYS A 85 -25.58 -27.29 7.83
N ALA A 86 -25.07 -28.47 7.51
CA ALA A 86 -25.78 -29.47 6.76
C ALA A 86 -27.05 -29.96 7.49
N SER A 87 -28.17 -29.95 6.78
CA SER A 87 -29.48 -30.48 7.17
C SER A 87 -30.06 -31.27 5.99
N SER A 88 -30.92 -32.25 6.24
CA SER A 88 -31.44 -33.14 5.20
C SER A 88 -32.18 -32.44 4.07
N GLN A 89 -32.85 -31.34 4.36
CA GLN A 89 -33.42 -30.41 3.37
C GLN A 89 -33.04 -28.99 3.73
N MET A 90 -32.57 -28.20 2.73
CA MET A 90 -32.09 -26.85 2.95
C MET A 90 -32.63 -25.91 1.87
N GLU A 91 -33.18 -24.79 2.30
CA GLU A 91 -33.35 -23.61 1.47
C GLU A 91 -32.24 -22.60 1.84
N VAL A 92 -31.46 -22.23 0.88
CA VAL A 92 -30.34 -21.28 1.09
C VAL A 92 -30.63 -20.04 0.27
N THR A 93 -30.58 -18.90 0.93
CA THR A 93 -30.69 -17.60 0.25
C THR A 93 -29.29 -16.98 0.14
N LEU A 94 -28.84 -16.68 -1.08
CA LEU A 94 -27.64 -15.92 -1.31
C LEU A 94 -27.97 -14.43 -1.42
N GLU A 95 -27.21 -13.63 -0.71
CA GLU A 95 -27.22 -12.18 -0.85
C GLU A 95 -26.32 -11.75 -2.01
N ASP A 96 -26.78 -10.77 -2.78
CA ASP A 96 -25.96 -10.15 -3.82
C ASP A 96 -24.68 -9.54 -3.23
N ASP A 97 -23.52 -9.92 -3.75
CA ASP A 97 -22.21 -9.39 -3.30
C ASP A 97 -21.94 -8.00 -3.87
N ALA A 98 -22.55 -7.70 -5.00
CA ALA A 98 -22.17 -6.51 -5.74
C ALA A 98 -22.75 -5.22 -5.15
N HIS A 99 -23.98 -5.24 -4.58
CA HIS A 99 -24.71 -3.98 -4.42
C HIS A 99 -25.79 -4.03 -3.34
N ASN A 100 -25.35 -4.26 -2.10
CA ASN A 100 -26.25 -4.04 -0.98
C ASN A 100 -26.55 -2.54 -0.85
N LEU A 101 -27.66 -2.07 -1.44
CA LEU A 101 -28.10 -0.67 -1.34
C LEU A 101 -28.33 -0.23 0.11
N ALA A 102 -28.63 -1.17 1.00
CA ALA A 102 -28.73 -0.94 2.44
C ALA A 102 -27.37 -0.85 3.15
N GLU A 103 -26.25 -1.14 2.43
CA GLU A 103 -24.93 -1.04 2.99
C GLU A 103 -24.62 0.39 3.44
N ASN A 104 -24.11 0.51 4.66
CA ASN A 104 -23.65 1.79 5.17
C ASN A 104 -22.20 2.05 4.74
N VAL A 105 -22.03 3.00 3.85
CA VAL A 105 -20.73 3.48 3.40
C VAL A 105 -20.16 4.46 4.41
N ASN A 106 -18.94 4.24 4.86
CA ASN A 106 -18.23 5.19 5.70
C ASN A 106 -17.61 6.30 4.83
N ILE A 107 -18.03 7.52 5.05
CA ILE A 107 -17.52 8.72 4.37
C ILE A 107 -16.59 9.56 5.27
N GLY A 108 -16.09 8.95 6.34
CA GLY A 108 -15.13 9.54 7.27
C GLY A 108 -15.76 10.07 8.54
N LEU A 109 -16.65 11.02 8.48
CA LEU A 109 -17.33 11.58 9.66
C LEU A 109 -18.63 10.86 9.99
N SER A 110 -19.31 10.33 8.98
CA SER A 110 -20.55 9.57 9.13
C SER A 110 -20.58 8.29 8.30
N LYS A 111 -21.56 7.45 8.62
CA LYS A 111 -21.97 6.31 7.80
C LYS A 111 -23.31 6.63 7.16
N GLN A 112 -23.42 6.46 5.86
CA GLN A 112 -24.66 6.70 5.11
C GLN A 112 -25.01 5.48 4.27
N SER A 113 -26.29 5.17 4.14
CA SER A 113 -26.74 4.11 3.23
C SER A 113 -26.34 4.48 1.79
N ARG A 114 -25.82 3.50 1.05
CA ARG A 114 -25.45 3.65 -0.36
C ARG A 114 -26.62 4.14 -1.22
N GLU A 115 -27.84 3.73 -0.88
CA GLU A 115 -29.08 4.12 -1.57
C GLU A 115 -29.26 5.64 -1.60
N VAL A 116 -29.09 6.31 -0.45
CA VAL A 116 -29.33 7.77 -0.30
C VAL A 116 -28.06 8.60 -0.37
N LEU A 117 -26.90 7.96 -0.51
CA LEU A 117 -25.62 8.67 -0.60
C LEU A 117 -25.57 9.56 -1.82
N SER A 118 -25.48 10.88 -1.62
CA SER A 118 -25.37 11.88 -2.67
C SER A 118 -23.96 12.10 -3.19
N ASP A 119 -22.96 11.57 -2.48
CA ASP A 119 -21.54 11.71 -2.81
C ASP A 119 -21.05 10.61 -3.75
N ALA A 120 -19.97 10.91 -4.49
CA ALA A 120 -19.26 9.93 -5.30
C ALA A 120 -18.22 9.19 -4.45
N VAL A 121 -18.54 7.97 -4.03
CA VAL A 121 -17.65 7.13 -3.20
C VAL A 121 -17.47 5.76 -3.83
N SER A 122 -16.27 5.20 -3.75
CA SER A 122 -15.98 3.82 -4.11
C SER A 122 -15.50 3.08 -2.88
N THR A 123 -16.10 1.94 -2.56
CA THR A 123 -15.79 1.19 -1.32
C THR A 123 -15.41 -0.24 -1.64
N ALA A 124 -14.44 -0.79 -0.88
CA ALA A 124 -14.11 -2.21 -0.87
C ALA A 124 -13.97 -2.71 0.57
N HIS A 125 -14.39 -3.95 0.81
CA HIS A 125 -14.28 -4.60 2.10
C HIS A 125 -12.95 -5.32 2.28
N GLY A 126 -12.51 -5.46 3.53
CA GLY A 126 -11.25 -6.08 3.90
C GLY A 126 -11.10 -7.52 3.44
N GLU A 127 -12.20 -8.27 3.34
CA GLU A 127 -12.18 -9.63 2.80
C GLU A 127 -11.67 -9.66 1.34
N LYS A 128 -12.16 -8.75 0.49
CA LYS A 128 -11.70 -8.62 -0.89
C LYS A 128 -10.23 -8.17 -0.96
N LEU A 129 -9.83 -7.26 -0.08
CA LEU A 129 -8.45 -6.79 0.04
C LEU A 129 -7.49 -7.90 0.49
N GLY A 130 -7.92 -8.73 1.46
CA GLY A 130 -7.12 -9.83 2.00
C GLY A 130 -6.81 -10.94 1.00
N ARG A 131 -7.55 -11.03 -0.11
CA ARG A 131 -7.27 -11.99 -1.22
C ARG A 131 -6.07 -11.58 -2.07
N SER A 132 -5.59 -10.35 -1.93
CA SER A 132 -4.43 -9.86 -2.67
C SER A 132 -3.13 -10.45 -2.14
N LEU A 133 -2.26 -10.86 -3.05
CA LEU A 133 -0.92 -11.40 -2.74
C LEU A 133 0.15 -10.30 -2.62
N MET A 134 -0.23 -9.03 -2.81
CA MET A 134 0.70 -7.91 -2.70
C MET A 134 1.28 -7.79 -1.29
N THR A 135 2.55 -7.40 -1.20
CA THR A 135 3.24 -7.25 0.08
C THR A 135 2.79 -5.99 0.83
N ARG A 136 2.39 -4.97 0.09
CA ARG A 136 1.96 -3.67 0.62
C ARG A 136 0.50 -3.43 0.34
N LEU A 137 -0.18 -2.76 1.27
CA LEU A 137 -1.61 -2.46 1.15
C LEU A 137 -1.94 -1.62 -0.09
N GLN A 138 -1.10 -0.65 -0.44
CA GLN A 138 -1.34 0.18 -1.64
C GLN A 138 -1.40 -0.65 -2.92
N GLY A 139 -0.57 -1.69 -3.05
CA GLY A 139 -0.62 -2.62 -4.18
C GLY A 139 -1.96 -3.33 -4.32
N THR A 140 -2.65 -3.56 -3.20
CA THR A 140 -4.00 -4.17 -3.23
C THR A 140 -5.07 -3.25 -3.78
N PHE A 141 -4.81 -1.93 -3.83
CA PHE A 141 -5.79 -0.94 -4.32
C PHE A 141 -5.79 -0.82 -5.84
N SER A 142 -4.75 -1.28 -6.51
CA SER A 142 -4.62 -1.20 -7.96
C SER A 142 -5.77 -1.94 -8.66
N GLY A 143 -6.50 -1.22 -9.52
CA GLY A 143 -7.65 -1.77 -10.23
C GLY A 143 -8.89 -2.07 -9.39
N MET A 144 -8.87 -1.83 -8.06
CA MET A 144 -9.97 -2.21 -7.15
C MET A 144 -11.01 -1.11 -6.99
N PHE A 145 -10.62 0.15 -7.11
CA PHE A 145 -11.50 1.29 -6.88
C PHE A 145 -11.68 2.12 -8.13
N SER A 146 -12.92 2.29 -8.57
CA SER A 146 -13.20 3.19 -9.70
C SER A 146 -12.83 4.63 -9.34
N GLY A 147 -12.05 5.29 -10.21
CA GLY A 147 -11.59 6.67 -10.03
C GLY A 147 -10.38 6.82 -9.11
N LEU A 148 -9.76 5.74 -8.67
CA LEU A 148 -8.43 5.72 -8.07
C LEU A 148 -7.43 5.24 -9.12
N THR A 149 -6.47 6.08 -9.46
CA THR A 149 -5.34 5.73 -10.32
C THR A 149 -4.14 5.45 -9.43
N THR A 150 -3.55 4.29 -9.61
CA THR A 150 -2.29 3.92 -8.94
C THR A 150 -1.16 3.95 -9.97
N MET A 151 -0.10 4.64 -9.64
CA MET A 151 1.11 4.68 -10.46
C MET A 151 2.26 4.06 -9.66
N GLU A 152 2.68 2.90 -10.11
CA GLU A 152 3.77 2.16 -9.49
C GLU A 152 5.10 2.69 -10.00
N THR A 153 6.00 3.01 -9.08
CA THR A 153 7.33 3.54 -9.38
C THR A 153 8.41 2.49 -9.28
N THR A 154 8.17 1.43 -8.51
CA THR A 154 9.04 0.25 -8.40
C THR A 154 8.19 -1.01 -8.34
N PHE A 155 8.63 -2.06 -9.06
CA PHE A 155 7.90 -3.33 -9.20
C PHE A 155 8.50 -4.45 -8.36
N GLU A 156 9.59 -4.20 -7.66
CA GLU A 156 10.22 -5.25 -6.85
C GLU A 156 9.39 -5.53 -5.61
N PRO A 157 9.05 -6.81 -5.35
CA PRO A 157 8.27 -7.20 -4.19
C PRO A 157 8.88 -6.71 -2.88
N ALA A 158 8.02 -6.18 -2.00
CA ALA A 158 8.32 -5.52 -0.74
C ALA A 158 8.97 -4.12 -0.84
N TYR A 159 9.29 -3.67 -2.04
CA TYR A 159 9.76 -2.31 -2.32
C TYR A 159 8.81 -1.56 -3.25
N GLU A 160 7.62 -2.13 -3.53
CA GLU A 160 6.59 -1.49 -4.33
C GLU A 160 6.32 -0.09 -3.75
N SER A 161 6.39 0.92 -4.58
CA SER A 161 6.02 2.29 -4.25
C SER A 161 4.95 2.74 -5.22
N LEU A 162 3.78 3.05 -4.67
CA LEU A 162 2.63 3.46 -5.46
C LEU A 162 2.21 4.87 -5.06
N ASN A 163 2.13 5.73 -6.05
CA ASN A 163 1.43 7.00 -5.93
C ASN A 163 -0.05 6.79 -6.25
N MET A 164 -0.92 7.35 -5.43
CA MET A 164 -2.37 7.17 -5.53
C MET A 164 -3.05 8.51 -5.80
N TYR A 165 -3.72 8.59 -6.92
CA TYR A 165 -4.41 9.80 -7.39
C TYR A 165 -5.90 9.54 -7.50
N VAL A 166 -6.71 10.38 -6.89
CA VAL A 166 -8.18 10.31 -6.99
C VAL A 166 -8.62 11.21 -8.13
N ARG A 167 -9.04 10.60 -9.26
CA ARG A 167 -9.43 11.31 -10.49
C ARG A 167 -8.32 12.15 -11.11
N GLY A 168 -7.06 11.73 -10.94
CA GLY A 168 -5.88 12.42 -11.46
C GLY A 168 -5.34 13.52 -10.55
N TYR A 169 -4.49 14.37 -11.11
CA TYR A 169 -3.93 15.54 -10.40
C TYR A 169 -5.00 16.61 -10.24
N SER A 170 -5.24 17.07 -9.02
CA SER A 170 -6.20 18.13 -8.72
C SER A 170 -5.56 19.43 -8.29
N THR A 171 -4.27 19.42 -7.95
CA THR A 171 -3.53 20.57 -7.46
C THR A 171 -2.21 20.75 -8.19
N PHE A 172 -1.67 21.96 -8.17
CA PHE A 172 -0.40 22.26 -8.85
C PHE A 172 0.82 21.74 -8.07
N HIS A 173 0.74 21.72 -6.75
CA HIS A 173 1.84 21.32 -5.84
C HIS A 173 1.55 20.05 -5.04
N GLY A 174 0.50 19.34 -5.38
CA GLY A 174 0.11 18.13 -4.69
C GLY A 174 -0.25 17.03 -5.68
N GLY A 175 -1.14 16.16 -5.28
CA GLY A 175 -1.69 15.16 -6.16
C GLY A 175 -1.89 13.81 -5.51
N ILE A 176 -1.27 13.57 -4.36
CA ILE A 176 -1.42 12.30 -3.65
C ILE A 176 -2.57 12.40 -2.66
N ALA A 177 -3.50 11.43 -2.73
CA ALA A 177 -4.65 11.38 -1.85
C ALA A 177 -4.26 11.32 -0.37
N SER A 178 -4.92 12.11 0.48
CA SER A 178 -4.77 12.04 1.94
C SER A 178 -5.40 10.77 2.50
N VAL A 179 -4.91 10.28 3.62
CA VAL A 179 -5.38 9.03 4.24
C VAL A 179 -6.00 9.30 5.60
N VAL A 180 -7.16 8.73 5.84
CA VAL A 180 -7.86 8.76 7.15
C VAL A 180 -7.94 7.33 7.68
N ILE A 181 -7.43 7.08 8.88
CA ILE A 181 -7.49 5.76 9.51
C ILE A 181 -8.21 5.90 10.85
N ASP A 182 -9.30 5.18 11.02
CA ASP A 182 -10.14 5.21 12.21
C ASP A 182 -10.47 6.65 12.68
N GLY A 183 -10.72 7.55 11.71
CA GLY A 183 -11.09 8.93 11.93
C GLY A 183 -9.96 9.92 12.20
N ILE A 184 -8.70 9.48 12.14
CA ILE A 184 -7.53 10.37 12.19
C ILE A 184 -7.00 10.59 10.78
N LEU A 185 -6.85 11.86 10.39
CA LEU A 185 -6.27 12.28 9.13
C LEU A 185 -4.74 12.27 9.23
N TYR A 186 -4.10 11.61 8.29
CA TYR A 186 -2.66 11.60 8.07
C TYR A 186 -2.35 12.27 6.74
N ASP A 187 -1.33 13.11 6.71
CA ASP A 187 -0.90 13.82 5.50
C ASP A 187 0.19 13.07 4.70
N SER A 188 1.16 13.78 4.13
CA SER A 188 2.21 13.24 3.26
C SER A 188 3.04 12.10 3.88
N PHE A 189 3.12 12.01 5.22
CA PHE A 189 3.68 10.83 5.90
C PHE A 189 2.72 9.64 5.89
N ALA A 190 1.50 9.84 5.44
CA ALA A 190 0.45 8.83 5.40
C ALA A 190 0.73 7.70 4.43
N HIS A 191 1.46 7.96 3.36
CA HIS A 191 1.85 6.89 2.44
C HIS A 191 2.68 5.83 3.14
N ASP A 192 3.57 6.24 4.02
CA ASP A 192 4.35 5.35 4.84
C ASP A 192 3.49 4.53 5.83
N ILE A 193 2.41 5.10 6.34
CA ILE A 193 1.51 4.37 7.26
C ILE A 193 0.78 3.23 6.55
N LEU A 194 0.45 3.39 5.27
CA LEU A 194 -0.19 2.34 4.46
C LEU A 194 0.74 1.14 4.21
N TYR A 195 2.06 1.35 4.21
CA TYR A 195 3.02 0.24 4.11
C TYR A 195 3.00 -0.69 5.33
N ARG A 196 2.35 -0.28 6.41
CA ARG A 196 2.45 -0.86 7.74
C ARG A 196 1.18 -1.53 8.20
N ILE A 197 0.07 -1.28 7.51
CA ILE A 197 -1.21 -1.92 7.76
C ILE A 197 -1.30 -3.18 6.91
N SER A 198 -1.67 -4.28 7.53
CA SER A 198 -1.95 -5.53 6.83
C SER A 198 -3.38 -5.50 6.28
N PRO A 199 -3.64 -6.03 5.06
CA PRO A 199 -4.99 -6.14 4.53
C PRO A 199 -5.95 -6.87 5.47
N GLU A 200 -5.46 -7.81 6.25
CA GLU A 200 -6.24 -8.60 7.21
C GLU A 200 -6.81 -7.77 8.37
N GLU A 201 -6.20 -6.62 8.68
CA GLU A 201 -6.65 -5.71 9.75
C GLU A 201 -7.83 -4.82 9.32
N ILE A 202 -8.14 -4.77 8.03
CA ILE A 202 -9.06 -3.81 7.44
C ILE A 202 -10.48 -4.37 7.42
N GLU A 203 -11.46 -3.56 7.82
CA GLU A 203 -12.88 -3.80 7.63
C GLU A 203 -13.34 -3.26 6.28
N SER A 204 -13.02 -1.99 6.00
CA SER A 204 -13.39 -1.33 4.74
C SER A 204 -12.45 -0.20 4.36
N VAL A 205 -12.36 0.06 3.06
CA VAL A 205 -11.71 1.23 2.49
C VAL A 205 -12.71 1.97 1.60
N SER A 206 -12.86 3.26 1.80
CA SER A 206 -13.70 4.15 0.99
C SER A 206 -12.85 5.24 0.35
N ILE A 207 -12.99 5.42 -0.96
CA ILE A 207 -12.34 6.50 -1.72
C ILE A 207 -13.35 7.62 -1.91
N LEU A 208 -13.11 8.79 -1.30
CA LEU A 208 -13.95 9.98 -1.45
C LEU A 208 -13.52 10.75 -2.70
N LYS A 209 -14.39 10.79 -3.73
CA LYS A 209 -14.05 11.25 -5.08
C LYS A 209 -14.58 12.63 -5.43
N ASP A 210 -15.52 13.17 -4.66
CA ASP A 210 -16.11 14.48 -4.95
C ASP A 210 -15.85 15.52 -3.85
N GLY A 211 -16.08 16.78 -4.22
CA GLY A 211 -15.78 17.90 -3.34
C GLY A 211 -16.63 17.93 -2.08
N ALA A 212 -17.91 17.52 -2.12
CA ALA A 212 -18.80 17.62 -0.97
C ALA A 212 -18.39 16.66 0.17
N SER A 213 -17.90 15.45 -0.15
CA SER A 213 -17.34 14.53 0.83
C SER A 213 -15.95 14.95 1.33
N GLN A 214 -15.20 15.69 0.50
CA GLN A 214 -13.85 16.14 0.80
C GLN A 214 -13.79 17.45 1.59
N ALA A 215 -14.81 18.30 1.45
CA ALA A 215 -14.86 19.65 2.05
C ALA A 215 -14.66 19.65 3.57
N ILE A 216 -15.17 18.63 4.28
CA ILE A 216 -15.02 18.51 5.74
C ILE A 216 -13.55 18.36 6.19
N TYR A 217 -12.62 18.00 5.27
CA TYR A 217 -11.20 17.86 5.55
C TYR A 217 -10.36 19.09 5.20
N GLY A 218 -11.02 20.18 4.79
CA GLY A 218 -10.40 21.48 4.59
C GLY A 218 -9.23 21.45 3.61
N VAL A 219 -8.08 21.92 4.07
CA VAL A 219 -6.83 22.02 3.25
C VAL A 219 -6.21 20.67 2.88
N LYS A 220 -6.79 19.56 3.29
CA LYS A 220 -6.32 18.19 2.90
C LYS A 220 -7.35 17.48 2.01
N GLY A 221 -8.42 18.18 1.61
CA GLY A 221 -9.46 17.60 0.78
C GLY A 221 -9.19 17.63 -0.72
N ALA A 222 -8.23 18.43 -1.19
CA ALA A 222 -8.06 18.73 -2.60
C ALA A 222 -7.76 17.50 -3.48
N ASP A 223 -6.84 16.65 -3.04
CA ASP A 223 -6.34 15.51 -3.84
C ASP A 223 -7.14 14.22 -3.62
N GLY A 224 -8.29 14.32 -2.95
CA GLY A 224 -9.11 13.17 -2.57
C GLY A 224 -8.68 12.54 -1.26
N LEU A 225 -9.50 11.61 -0.78
CA LEU A 225 -9.25 10.93 0.49
C LEU A 225 -9.47 9.43 0.37
N ILE A 226 -8.62 8.70 1.07
CA ILE A 226 -8.70 7.25 1.30
C ILE A 226 -9.07 7.05 2.76
N VAL A 227 -10.29 6.63 3.03
CA VAL A 227 -10.80 6.39 4.39
C VAL A 227 -10.73 4.92 4.69
N ILE A 228 -9.94 4.54 5.69
CA ILE A 228 -9.71 3.17 6.13
C ILE A 228 -10.32 2.97 7.50
N ASN A 229 -11.14 1.93 7.62
CA ASN A 229 -11.67 1.47 8.90
C ASN A 229 -11.06 0.12 9.22
N THR A 230 -10.59 -0.04 10.43
CA THR A 230 -10.03 -1.30 10.89
C THR A 230 -11.09 -2.16 11.55
N LYS A 231 -10.90 -3.49 11.51
CA LYS A 231 -11.82 -4.47 12.08
C LYS A 231 -12.02 -4.24 13.57
N ARG A 232 -13.26 -4.41 14.04
CA ARG A 232 -13.64 -4.33 15.45
C ARG A 232 -14.20 -5.63 15.95
N GLY A 233 -14.23 -5.78 17.28
CA GLY A 233 -14.79 -6.94 17.92
C GLY A 233 -16.29 -7.07 17.69
N THR A 234 -16.75 -8.33 17.52
CA THR A 234 -18.16 -8.67 17.44
C THR A 234 -18.60 -9.40 18.71
N PRO A 235 -19.82 -9.12 19.24
CA PRO A 235 -20.33 -9.88 20.37
C PRO A 235 -20.43 -11.37 20.02
N GLY A 236 -20.05 -12.25 20.94
CA GLY A 236 -20.13 -13.69 20.75
C GLY A 236 -18.94 -14.44 21.34
N LYS A 237 -18.95 -15.76 21.14
CA LYS A 237 -17.82 -16.62 21.55
C LYS A 237 -16.56 -16.23 20.79
N LEU A 238 -15.42 -16.49 21.43
CA LEU A 238 -14.11 -16.33 20.77
C LEU A 238 -14.07 -17.09 19.45
N LYS A 239 -13.76 -16.34 18.39
CA LYS A 239 -13.44 -16.88 17.05
C LYS A 239 -11.97 -16.61 16.78
N VAL A 240 -11.25 -17.62 16.37
CA VAL A 240 -9.84 -17.53 16.00
C VAL A 240 -9.70 -17.92 14.54
N GLY A 241 -9.08 -17.08 13.75
CA GLY A 241 -8.74 -17.30 12.36
C GLY A 241 -7.23 -17.49 12.21
N VAL A 242 -6.82 -18.40 11.33
CA VAL A 242 -5.43 -18.61 10.95
C VAL A 242 -5.37 -18.63 9.43
N ASN A 243 -4.52 -17.77 8.87
CA ASN A 243 -4.25 -17.73 7.43
C ASN A 243 -2.75 -17.94 7.21
N ILE A 244 -2.40 -18.94 6.44
CA ILE A 244 -1.01 -19.24 6.06
C ILE A 244 -0.96 -19.26 4.54
N SER A 245 -0.06 -18.47 3.97
CA SER A 245 0.16 -18.44 2.53
C SER A 245 1.63 -18.49 2.17
N GLU A 246 1.94 -19.27 1.14
CA GLU A 246 3.21 -19.29 0.43
C GLU A 246 2.94 -18.80 -1.00
N THR A 247 3.69 -17.80 -1.45
CA THR A 247 3.53 -17.22 -2.78
C THR A 247 4.85 -17.34 -3.54
N VAL A 248 4.80 -17.91 -4.72
CA VAL A 248 5.90 -17.90 -5.68
C VAL A 248 5.70 -16.72 -6.62
N GLN A 249 6.72 -15.90 -6.73
CA GLN A 249 6.74 -14.70 -7.56
C GLN A 249 7.74 -14.89 -8.69
N VAL A 250 7.32 -14.58 -9.92
CA VAL A 250 8.14 -14.64 -11.12
C VAL A 250 8.17 -13.28 -11.81
N PRO A 251 9.32 -12.86 -12.38
CA PRO A 251 9.37 -11.65 -13.17
C PRO A 251 8.45 -11.77 -14.39
N THR A 252 7.54 -10.83 -14.58
CA THR A 252 6.64 -10.76 -15.75
C THR A 252 7.36 -10.25 -17.00
N THR A 253 8.41 -9.47 -16.80
CA THR A 253 9.26 -8.95 -17.86
C THR A 253 10.72 -9.22 -17.51
N ARG A 254 11.47 -9.77 -18.46
CA ARG A 254 12.91 -9.94 -18.34
C ARG A 254 13.62 -8.92 -19.19
N ILE A 255 14.73 -8.40 -18.69
CA ILE A 255 15.59 -7.53 -19.47
C ILE A 255 16.37 -8.38 -20.46
N HIS A 256 16.19 -8.11 -21.73
CA HIS A 256 16.94 -8.75 -22.81
C HIS A 256 18.01 -7.78 -23.30
N SER A 257 19.28 -8.16 -23.09
CA SER A 257 20.41 -7.45 -23.69
C SER A 257 20.74 -8.07 -25.03
N PHE A 258 21.27 -7.28 -25.96
CA PHE A 258 21.86 -7.82 -27.18
C PHE A 258 23.04 -8.71 -26.82
N ASP A 259 23.20 -9.83 -27.54
CA ASP A 259 24.45 -10.60 -27.50
C ASP A 259 25.62 -9.74 -28.02
N SER A 260 26.85 -10.19 -27.71
CA SER A 260 28.06 -9.44 -28.01
C SER A 260 28.28 -9.25 -29.51
N TYR A 261 27.91 -10.24 -30.34
CA TYR A 261 27.99 -10.12 -31.79
C TYR A 261 27.06 -9.05 -32.33
N THR A 262 25.78 -9.07 -31.94
CA THR A 262 24.79 -8.09 -32.33
C THR A 262 25.19 -6.69 -31.83
N PHE A 263 25.62 -6.58 -30.58
CA PHE A 263 26.07 -5.32 -30.00
C PHE A 263 27.27 -4.72 -30.77
N ALA A 264 28.29 -5.52 -31.06
CA ALA A 264 29.49 -5.07 -31.78
C ALA A 264 29.15 -4.57 -33.20
N ASN A 265 28.30 -5.31 -33.93
CA ASN A 265 27.84 -4.87 -35.25
C ASN A 265 27.04 -3.57 -35.20
N LEU A 266 26.11 -3.43 -34.25
CA LEU A 266 25.34 -2.19 -34.10
C LEU A 266 26.20 -0.98 -33.74
N ARG A 267 27.22 -1.18 -32.88
CA ARG A 267 28.18 -0.13 -32.53
C ARG A 267 29.06 0.29 -33.70
N ASN A 268 29.55 -0.67 -34.49
CA ASN A 268 30.29 -0.37 -35.70
C ASN A 268 29.39 0.31 -36.75
N GLN A 269 28.15 -0.12 -36.91
CA GLN A 269 27.19 0.56 -37.80
C GLN A 269 26.90 2.01 -37.35
N ALA A 270 26.80 2.25 -36.05
CA ALA A 270 26.65 3.60 -35.53
C ALA A 270 27.88 4.46 -35.87
N ALA A 271 29.10 3.92 -35.76
CA ALA A 271 30.34 4.60 -36.14
C ALA A 271 30.36 4.95 -37.65
N VAL A 272 29.91 4.04 -38.51
CA VAL A 272 29.75 4.33 -39.95
C VAL A 272 28.73 5.46 -40.19
N ASN A 273 27.62 5.44 -39.49
CA ASN A 273 26.61 6.51 -39.60
C ASN A 273 27.14 7.88 -39.15
N ASP A 274 28.09 7.89 -38.21
CA ASP A 274 28.78 9.10 -37.73
C ASP A 274 29.93 9.52 -38.65
N GLY A 275 30.10 8.85 -39.78
CA GLY A 275 31.17 9.16 -40.75
C GLY A 275 32.52 8.53 -40.44
N LEU A 276 32.58 7.61 -39.50
CA LEU A 276 33.78 6.84 -39.16
C LEU A 276 33.87 5.57 -40.00
N GLY A 277 35.01 4.91 -40.00
CA GLY A 277 35.19 3.66 -40.75
C GLY A 277 34.45 2.48 -40.17
N GLU A 278 34.13 1.51 -41.04
CA GLU A 278 33.66 0.20 -40.59
C GLU A 278 34.73 -0.40 -39.64
N TYR A 279 34.32 -1.12 -38.65
CA TYR A 279 35.20 -1.64 -37.60
C TYR A 279 36.02 -0.60 -36.79
N HIS A 280 35.53 0.62 -36.73
CA HIS A 280 36.17 1.68 -35.96
C HIS A 280 36.16 1.41 -34.44
N ILE A 281 35.08 0.78 -33.95
CA ILE A 281 34.92 0.49 -32.51
C ILE A 281 35.40 -0.92 -32.19
N PHE A 282 34.93 -1.93 -32.94
CA PHE A 282 35.34 -3.31 -32.81
C PHE A 282 36.02 -3.77 -34.11
N SER A 283 37.21 -4.40 -33.98
CA SER A 283 37.93 -4.96 -35.12
C SER A 283 37.13 -6.08 -35.78
N LYS A 284 37.47 -6.41 -37.03
CA LYS A 284 36.83 -7.50 -37.74
C LYS A 284 37.04 -8.84 -37.02
N GLU A 285 38.23 -9.08 -36.49
CA GLU A 285 38.59 -10.25 -35.71
C GLU A 285 37.71 -10.37 -34.44
N ALA A 286 37.51 -9.24 -33.71
CA ALA A 286 36.64 -9.19 -32.54
C ALA A 286 35.19 -9.53 -32.88
N VAL A 287 34.67 -8.93 -33.97
CA VAL A 287 33.28 -9.19 -34.40
C VAL A 287 33.07 -10.66 -34.78
N GLU A 288 34.02 -11.27 -35.53
CA GLU A 288 33.94 -12.69 -35.89
C GLU A 288 34.09 -13.57 -34.63
N GLY A 289 34.99 -13.21 -33.69
CA GLY A 289 35.17 -13.94 -32.44
C GLY A 289 33.91 -13.95 -31.57
N PHE A 290 33.12 -12.86 -31.53
CA PHE A 290 31.84 -12.82 -30.84
C PHE A 290 30.75 -13.68 -31.47
N LYS A 291 30.87 -13.99 -32.76
CA LYS A 291 29.87 -14.79 -33.50
C LYS A 291 29.72 -16.19 -32.98
N ASP A 292 30.82 -16.81 -32.58
CA ASP A 292 30.85 -18.18 -32.04
C ASP A 292 30.40 -18.25 -30.58
N GLY A 293 30.22 -17.08 -29.93
CA GLY A 293 29.59 -16.87 -28.64
C GLY A 293 30.23 -17.53 -27.43
N GLY A 294 30.99 -16.81 -26.62
CA GLY A 294 31.24 -17.19 -25.24
C GLY A 294 32.56 -17.89 -24.96
N SER A 295 33.65 -17.47 -25.61
CA SER A 295 35.01 -17.75 -25.10
C SER A 295 35.41 -16.67 -24.08
N ASP A 296 36.41 -16.97 -23.24
CA ASP A 296 36.95 -15.97 -22.32
C ASP A 296 37.51 -14.75 -23.04
N LEU A 297 38.09 -14.96 -24.23
CA LEU A 297 38.61 -13.90 -25.06
C LEU A 297 37.48 -13.05 -25.71
N TYR A 298 36.39 -13.66 -26.11
CA TYR A 298 35.23 -13.04 -26.75
C TYR A 298 33.97 -13.33 -25.94
N PRO A 299 33.78 -12.70 -24.77
CA PRO A 299 32.72 -13.03 -23.84
C PRO A 299 31.35 -12.63 -24.38
N ASN A 300 30.33 -13.36 -23.94
CA ASN A 300 28.93 -13.05 -24.17
C ASN A 300 28.18 -13.19 -22.84
N THR A 301 28.36 -12.18 -21.97
CA THR A 301 27.89 -12.19 -20.60
C THR A 301 26.43 -11.72 -20.53
N ASN A 302 25.55 -12.63 -20.09
CA ASN A 302 24.17 -12.22 -19.75
C ASN A 302 24.10 -11.81 -18.27
N TRP A 303 24.25 -10.50 -18.03
CA TRP A 303 24.29 -9.94 -16.69
C TRP A 303 22.97 -10.13 -15.93
N TYR A 304 21.82 -10.10 -16.65
CA TYR A 304 20.53 -10.33 -16.02
C TYR A 304 20.40 -11.77 -15.51
N ASP A 305 20.61 -12.75 -16.35
CA ASP A 305 20.47 -14.17 -15.98
C ASP A 305 21.52 -14.61 -14.95
N MET A 306 22.69 -13.93 -14.95
CA MET A 306 23.74 -14.17 -13.95
C MET A 306 23.31 -13.74 -12.55
N LEU A 307 22.62 -12.61 -12.41
CA LEU A 307 22.37 -11.95 -11.13
C LEU A 307 20.93 -12.03 -10.65
N VAL A 308 19.97 -12.32 -11.54
CA VAL A 308 18.54 -12.37 -11.21
C VAL A 308 18.06 -13.82 -11.19
N ARG A 309 17.33 -14.18 -10.15
CA ARG A 309 16.68 -15.51 -10.01
C ARG A 309 15.42 -15.56 -10.86
N ASP A 310 15.07 -16.77 -11.31
CA ASP A 310 13.83 -17.00 -12.05
C ASP A 310 12.59 -16.82 -11.21
N PHE A 311 12.70 -16.99 -9.89
CA PHE A 311 11.60 -16.79 -8.94
C PHE A 311 12.11 -16.33 -7.56
N SER A 312 11.22 -15.70 -6.83
CA SER A 312 11.34 -15.42 -5.40
C SER A 312 10.15 -16.03 -4.66
N ASN A 313 10.19 -16.00 -3.34
CA ASN A 313 9.10 -16.50 -2.51
C ASN A 313 8.72 -15.51 -1.42
N GLN A 314 7.43 -15.55 -1.08
CA GLN A 314 6.85 -14.77 0.01
C GLN A 314 6.08 -15.71 0.93
N GLN A 315 6.29 -15.58 2.22
CA GLN A 315 5.58 -16.31 3.26
C GLN A 315 4.79 -15.35 4.12
N ARG A 316 3.52 -15.66 4.37
CA ARG A 316 2.67 -14.88 5.26
C ARG A 316 1.95 -15.80 6.23
N ILE A 317 1.95 -15.43 7.50
CA ILE A 317 1.17 -16.06 8.56
C ILE A 317 0.37 -14.95 9.24
N ALA A 318 -0.94 -15.06 9.25
CA ALA A 318 -1.83 -14.14 9.95
C ALA A 318 -2.69 -14.92 10.94
N LEU A 319 -2.76 -14.40 12.15
CA LEU A 319 -3.60 -14.90 13.23
C LEU A 319 -4.56 -13.78 13.62
N ASP A 320 -5.84 -14.06 13.67
CA ASP A 320 -6.83 -13.13 14.16
C ASP A 320 -7.71 -13.76 15.25
N ALA A 321 -8.16 -12.94 16.16
CA ALA A 321 -9.05 -13.32 17.24
C ALA A 321 -10.09 -12.22 17.45
N THR A 322 -11.36 -12.61 17.49
CA THR A 322 -12.45 -11.67 17.76
C THR A 322 -13.45 -12.31 18.70
N GLY A 323 -14.05 -11.50 19.56
CA GLY A 323 -15.05 -11.99 20.50
C GLY A 323 -15.47 -10.92 21.50
N GLY A 324 -16.25 -11.34 22.49
CA GLY A 324 -16.69 -10.48 23.56
C GLY A 324 -18.17 -10.65 23.89
N ASN A 325 -18.69 -9.69 24.59
CA ASN A 325 -20.11 -9.62 24.96
C ASN A 325 -20.67 -8.22 24.63
N GLU A 326 -21.86 -7.90 25.09
CA GLU A 326 -22.49 -6.60 24.83
C GLU A 326 -21.71 -5.42 25.49
N ASN A 327 -20.96 -5.68 26.55
CA ASN A 327 -20.22 -4.65 27.29
C ASN A 327 -18.77 -4.52 26.85
N VAL A 328 -18.13 -5.64 26.46
CA VAL A 328 -16.71 -5.64 26.05
C VAL A 328 -16.57 -6.46 24.78
N ARG A 329 -15.99 -5.86 23.75
CA ARG A 329 -15.69 -6.51 22.47
C ARG A 329 -14.25 -6.25 22.09
N PHE A 330 -13.61 -7.21 21.49
CA PHE A 330 -12.24 -7.05 21.03
C PHE A 330 -12.02 -7.74 19.69
N TYR A 331 -11.10 -7.15 18.94
CA TYR A 331 -10.46 -7.73 17.77
C TYR A 331 -8.96 -7.63 17.94
N SER A 332 -8.24 -8.71 17.70
CA SER A 332 -6.77 -8.72 17.72
C SER A 332 -6.26 -9.46 16.49
N ASN A 333 -5.18 -8.94 15.90
CA ASN A 333 -4.49 -9.53 14.75
C ASN A 333 -2.99 -9.53 14.98
N PHE A 334 -2.34 -10.59 14.56
CA PHE A 334 -0.90 -10.72 14.51
C PHE A 334 -0.51 -11.29 13.15
N ASN A 335 0.37 -10.61 12.42
CA ASN A 335 0.77 -10.98 11.07
C ASN A 335 2.28 -10.95 10.93
N VAL A 336 2.83 -11.99 10.29
CA VAL A 336 4.25 -12.08 9.94
C VAL A 336 4.35 -12.31 8.44
N LEU A 337 5.14 -11.48 7.76
CA LEU A 337 5.45 -11.59 6.35
C LEU A 337 6.96 -11.68 6.18
N ARG A 338 7.42 -12.65 5.40
CA ARG A 338 8.79 -12.74 4.89
C ARG A 338 8.76 -12.62 3.38
N GLN A 339 9.59 -11.73 2.84
CA GLN A 339 9.85 -11.59 1.40
C GLN A 339 11.27 -12.00 1.11
N GLY A 340 11.44 -12.96 0.21
CA GLY A 340 12.75 -13.40 -0.30
C GLY A 340 13.27 -12.47 -1.40
N SER A 341 14.52 -12.70 -1.79
CA SER A 341 15.23 -11.93 -2.79
C SER A 341 15.11 -12.52 -4.19
N PHE A 342 15.08 -11.67 -5.21
CA PHE A 342 15.35 -12.06 -6.60
C PHE A 342 16.83 -12.08 -6.97
N TRP A 343 17.72 -11.57 -6.11
CA TRP A 343 19.14 -11.47 -6.42
C TRP A 343 19.89 -12.77 -6.12
N LYS A 344 20.78 -13.16 -7.03
CA LYS A 344 21.76 -14.24 -6.84
C LYS A 344 23.02 -13.63 -6.24
N SER A 345 23.09 -13.58 -4.90
CA SER A 345 24.31 -13.16 -4.22
C SER A 345 25.27 -14.34 -4.03
N ASP A 346 26.57 -14.10 -4.11
CA ASP A 346 27.56 -15.05 -3.63
C ASP A 346 27.64 -15.01 -2.09
N GLN A 347 28.03 -16.11 -1.49
CA GLN A 347 28.11 -16.23 -0.02
C GLN A 347 29.57 -16.09 0.42
N THR A 348 30.13 -14.90 0.29
CA THR A 348 31.50 -14.66 0.71
C THR A 348 31.62 -14.42 2.22
N LYS A 349 32.05 -13.22 2.66
CA LYS A 349 32.29 -12.93 4.09
C LYS A 349 31.04 -12.49 4.83
N TYR A 350 30.03 -12.01 4.12
CA TYR A 350 28.75 -11.54 4.66
C TYR A 350 27.63 -11.86 3.66
N LYS A 351 26.42 -11.99 4.19
CA LYS A 351 25.24 -12.19 3.37
C LYS A 351 24.80 -10.84 2.79
N ALA A 352 24.77 -10.73 1.47
CA ALA A 352 24.34 -9.54 0.75
C ALA A 352 22.92 -9.69 0.14
N ASP A 353 22.16 -10.71 0.55
CA ASP A 353 20.81 -10.95 0.05
C ASP A 353 19.88 -9.80 0.43
N ASN A 354 18.98 -9.46 -0.49
CA ASN A 354 17.89 -8.55 -0.21
C ASN A 354 16.71 -9.33 0.40
N GLU A 355 16.54 -9.27 1.72
CA GLU A 355 15.49 -9.99 2.44
C GLU A 355 14.73 -9.06 3.37
N LYS A 356 13.41 -9.22 3.43
CA LYS A 356 12.55 -8.37 4.25
C LYS A 356 11.60 -9.18 5.13
N TYR A 357 11.51 -8.77 6.38
CA TYR A 357 10.55 -9.28 7.35
C TYR A 357 9.65 -8.13 7.81
N ARG A 358 8.37 -8.41 7.92
CA ARG A 358 7.39 -7.49 8.53
C ARG A 358 6.57 -8.23 9.57
N ILE A 359 6.49 -7.68 10.75
CA ILE A 359 5.63 -8.12 11.85
C ILE A 359 4.63 -7.02 12.11
N ASN A 360 3.34 -7.34 12.04
CA ASN A 360 2.26 -6.45 12.41
C ASN A 360 1.50 -7.01 13.60
N PHE A 361 1.03 -6.13 14.46
CA PHE A 361 0.03 -6.46 15.47
C PHE A 361 -1.00 -5.36 15.57
N ARG A 362 -2.25 -5.73 15.89
CA ARG A 362 -3.34 -4.81 16.18
C ARG A 362 -4.23 -5.39 17.26
N SER A 363 -4.71 -4.53 18.15
CA SER A 363 -5.76 -4.85 19.11
C SER A 363 -6.72 -3.67 19.22
N ASN A 364 -7.98 -3.89 18.91
CA ASN A 364 -9.06 -2.93 19.01
C ASN A 364 -10.04 -3.43 20.07
N VAL A 365 -10.32 -2.60 21.06
CA VAL A 365 -11.19 -2.93 22.20
C VAL A 365 -12.26 -1.86 22.33
N ASP A 366 -13.52 -2.29 22.44
CA ASP A 366 -14.66 -1.45 22.75
C ASP A 366 -15.25 -1.85 24.10
N VAL A 367 -15.47 -0.89 24.97
CA VAL A 367 -16.02 -1.11 26.33
C VAL A 367 -17.24 -0.19 26.53
N LYS A 368 -18.38 -0.78 26.77
CA LYS A 368 -19.59 -0.07 27.22
C LYS A 368 -19.57 -0.02 28.73
N ILE A 369 -19.19 1.12 29.32
CA ILE A 369 -19.13 1.30 30.77
C ILE A 369 -20.52 1.29 31.36
N ASN A 370 -21.44 2.01 30.71
CA ASN A 370 -22.87 2.05 31.03
C ASN A 370 -23.67 2.48 29.78
N ASN A 371 -24.94 2.76 29.93
CA ASN A 371 -25.80 3.15 28.80
C ASN A 371 -25.43 4.52 28.20
N TYR A 372 -24.69 5.35 28.92
CA TYR A 372 -24.32 6.71 28.51
C TYR A 372 -22.87 6.86 28.12
N ILE A 373 -21.98 5.97 28.56
CA ILE A 373 -20.54 6.11 28.38
C ILE A 373 -19.98 4.85 27.76
N SER A 374 -19.32 5.01 26.63
CA SER A 374 -18.51 3.98 25.98
C SER A 374 -17.06 4.47 25.81
N LEU A 375 -16.13 3.57 26.02
CA LEU A 375 -14.70 3.77 25.78
C LEU A 375 -14.25 2.85 24.66
N TRP A 376 -13.33 3.30 23.85
CA TRP A 376 -12.66 2.47 22.88
C TRP A 376 -11.15 2.74 22.89
N ALA A 377 -10.37 1.72 22.58
CA ALA A 377 -8.94 1.81 22.45
C ALA A 377 -8.46 0.98 21.28
N ASN A 378 -7.56 1.54 20.48
CA ASN A 378 -6.90 0.88 19.37
C ASN A 378 -5.39 0.95 19.63
N LEU A 379 -4.73 -0.18 19.61
CA LEU A 379 -3.28 -0.28 19.64
C LEU A 379 -2.82 -1.09 18.44
N ALA A 380 -1.91 -0.55 17.66
CA ALA A 380 -1.33 -1.26 16.54
C ALA A 380 0.16 -0.95 16.43
N GLY A 381 0.90 -1.82 15.79
CA GLY A 381 2.30 -1.58 15.52
C GLY A 381 2.81 -2.46 14.39
N SER A 382 3.91 -2.01 13.82
CA SER A 382 4.65 -2.77 12.82
C SER A 382 6.15 -2.66 13.06
N ILE A 383 6.84 -3.76 12.86
CA ILE A 383 8.28 -3.84 12.82
C ILE A 383 8.66 -4.38 11.45
N VAL A 384 9.36 -3.57 10.66
CA VAL A 384 9.89 -3.97 9.36
C VAL A 384 11.40 -4.04 9.48
N ARG A 385 11.97 -5.19 9.15
CA ARG A 385 13.42 -5.36 9.04
C ARG A 385 13.75 -5.68 7.60
N ALA A 386 14.61 -4.86 6.99
CA ALA A 386 15.15 -5.09 5.67
C ALA A 386 16.67 -5.29 5.77
N HIS A 387 17.19 -6.22 4.99
CA HIS A 387 18.60 -6.46 4.79
C HIS A 387 18.87 -6.27 3.31
N THR A 388 19.84 -5.42 2.95
CA THR A 388 20.14 -5.07 1.56
C THR A 388 21.65 -5.00 1.32
N PRO A 389 22.13 -5.14 0.07
CA PRO A 389 23.52 -4.83 -0.27
C PRO A 389 23.95 -3.43 0.16
N GLY A 390 25.24 -3.24 0.40
CA GLY A 390 25.77 -2.00 0.99
C GLY A 390 25.82 -0.79 0.07
N GLY A 391 25.72 -0.97 -1.25
CA GLY A 391 25.94 0.09 -2.23
C GLY A 391 24.92 1.23 -2.22
N ALA A 392 23.66 0.93 -1.85
CA ALA A 392 22.62 1.94 -1.66
C ALA A 392 21.49 1.40 -0.79
N VAL A 393 20.73 2.29 -0.16
CA VAL A 393 19.52 1.92 0.62
C VAL A 393 18.42 1.41 -0.32
N ASP A 394 18.31 2.00 -1.51
CA ASP A 394 17.50 1.53 -2.64
C ASP A 394 18.41 0.86 -3.67
N CYS A 395 18.81 -0.37 -3.40
CA CYS A 395 19.71 -1.10 -4.30
C CYS A 395 19.03 -1.56 -5.59
N ASN A 396 17.70 -1.68 -5.59
CA ASN A 396 16.98 -2.36 -6.66
C ASN A 396 16.96 -1.55 -7.94
N GLY A 397 16.52 -0.29 -7.90
CA GLY A 397 16.54 0.59 -9.05
C GLY A 397 17.95 0.81 -9.57
N THR A 398 18.91 1.03 -8.67
CA THR A 398 20.34 1.21 -9.02
C THR A 398 20.91 -0.06 -9.66
N LEU A 399 20.65 -1.24 -9.09
CA LEU A 399 21.19 -2.50 -9.60
C LEU A 399 20.62 -2.86 -10.98
N TYR A 400 19.31 -2.68 -11.19
CA TYR A 400 18.70 -2.86 -12.51
C TYR A 400 19.26 -1.87 -13.54
N SER A 401 19.46 -0.61 -13.16
CA SER A 401 20.07 0.40 -14.02
C SER A 401 21.51 0.01 -14.42
N ILE A 402 22.30 -0.50 -13.48
CA ILE A 402 23.67 -0.97 -13.78
C ILE A 402 23.62 -2.19 -14.71
N ILE A 403 22.73 -3.16 -14.45
CA ILE A 403 22.57 -4.35 -15.30
C ILE A 403 22.20 -3.95 -16.74
N THR A 404 21.28 -3.03 -16.91
CA THR A 404 20.88 -2.56 -18.27
C THR A 404 21.97 -1.78 -18.98
N GLY A 405 22.84 -1.12 -18.23
CA GLY A 405 23.98 -0.37 -18.75
C GLY A 405 25.21 -1.24 -19.09
N MET A 406 25.28 -2.49 -18.60
CA MET A 406 26.42 -3.38 -18.83
C MET A 406 26.29 -4.12 -20.16
N PRO A 407 27.18 -3.87 -21.14
CA PRO A 407 27.19 -4.62 -22.39
C PRO A 407 27.60 -6.06 -22.20
N SER A 408 27.09 -6.94 -23.05
CA SER A 408 27.39 -8.38 -23.02
C SER A 408 28.83 -8.76 -23.35
N PHE A 409 29.54 -7.90 -24.12
CA PHE A 409 30.95 -8.13 -24.47
C PHE A 409 31.92 -7.89 -23.31
N ILE A 410 31.44 -7.34 -22.20
CA ILE A 410 32.28 -7.14 -21.00
C ILE A 410 32.48 -8.47 -20.32
N TYR A 411 33.76 -8.82 -20.12
CA TYR A 411 34.14 -10.00 -19.35
C TYR A 411 33.67 -9.89 -17.90
N GLY A 412 33.19 -10.98 -17.36
CA GLY A 412 32.80 -10.94 -15.95
C GLY A 412 32.14 -12.23 -15.47
N PRO A 413 31.85 -12.28 -14.18
CA PRO A 413 31.83 -11.19 -13.20
C PRO A 413 33.19 -10.82 -12.59
N VAL A 414 34.14 -11.76 -12.63
CA VAL A 414 35.44 -11.60 -11.95
C VAL A 414 36.58 -12.07 -12.86
N THR A 415 37.80 -11.65 -12.56
CA THR A 415 38.99 -12.11 -13.27
C THR A 415 39.17 -13.62 -13.11
N PRO A 416 39.63 -14.34 -14.15
CA PRO A 416 39.92 -15.76 -14.07
C PRO A 416 41.16 -16.04 -13.21
N ALA A 417 41.27 -17.25 -12.70
CA ALA A 417 42.52 -17.71 -12.11
C ALA A 417 43.53 -18.00 -13.22
N VAL A 418 44.80 -17.63 -13.01
CA VAL A 418 45.92 -17.90 -13.93
C VAL A 418 46.76 -19.02 -13.34
N TYR A 419 47.10 -20.01 -14.18
CA TYR A 419 47.88 -21.17 -13.80
C TYR A 419 49.19 -21.23 -14.58
N ASP A 420 50.24 -21.77 -13.97
CA ASP A 420 51.47 -22.10 -14.68
C ASP A 420 51.32 -23.42 -15.50
N ASN A 421 52.37 -23.77 -16.22
CA ASN A 421 52.38 -25.01 -17.04
C ASN A 421 52.28 -26.29 -16.22
N ASP A 422 52.55 -26.21 -14.92
CA ASP A 422 52.49 -27.34 -13.98
C ASP A 422 51.14 -27.38 -13.23
N GLY A 423 50.23 -26.46 -13.52
CA GLY A 423 48.89 -26.36 -12.92
C GLY A 423 48.85 -25.68 -11.57
N ASN A 424 49.94 -24.99 -11.15
CA ASN A 424 49.92 -24.19 -9.92
C ASN A 424 49.30 -22.82 -10.20
N VAL A 425 48.58 -22.29 -9.21
CA VAL A 425 47.94 -20.98 -9.32
C VAL A 425 49.01 -19.90 -9.26
N ILE A 426 49.15 -19.11 -10.35
CA ILE A 426 50.00 -17.91 -10.42
C ILE A 426 49.20 -16.72 -9.84
N GLU A 427 47.92 -16.57 -10.29
CA GLU A 427 47.01 -15.57 -9.79
C GLU A 427 45.67 -16.22 -9.42
N ALA A 428 45.18 -15.95 -8.23
CA ALA A 428 43.97 -16.60 -7.73
C ALA A 428 42.70 -16.19 -8.49
N GLY A 429 42.72 -15.07 -9.21
CA GLY A 429 41.53 -14.49 -9.81
C GLY A 429 40.51 -14.05 -8.78
N GLY A 430 39.27 -13.85 -9.22
CA GLY A 430 38.15 -13.49 -8.32
C GLY A 430 37.98 -12.01 -8.07
N GLU A 431 38.79 -11.17 -8.69
CA GLU A 431 38.70 -9.70 -8.61
C GLU A 431 37.61 -9.20 -9.56
N VAL A 432 36.85 -8.18 -9.12
CA VAL A 432 35.68 -7.71 -9.84
C VAL A 432 36.03 -6.98 -11.12
N VAL A 433 35.42 -7.40 -12.23
CA VAL A 433 35.58 -6.75 -13.53
C VAL A 433 34.45 -5.74 -13.76
N THR A 434 34.81 -4.57 -14.28
CA THR A 434 33.90 -3.46 -14.62
C THR A 434 34.26 -2.87 -16.00
N THR A 435 33.71 -1.70 -16.31
CA THR A 435 34.00 -0.93 -17.52
C THR A 435 34.28 0.53 -17.17
N PRO A 436 35.05 1.29 -17.98
CA PRO A 436 35.30 2.70 -17.73
C PRO A 436 34.04 3.55 -17.68
N ASN A 437 32.96 3.13 -18.36
CA ASN A 437 31.70 3.85 -18.42
C ASN A 437 30.79 3.58 -17.21
N ILE A 438 31.02 2.48 -16.48
CA ILE A 438 30.25 2.05 -15.32
C ILE A 438 31.21 1.79 -14.18
N ASN A 439 31.31 2.75 -13.26
CA ASN A 439 32.26 2.67 -12.15
C ASN A 439 32.00 1.49 -11.20
N PHE A 440 30.75 0.98 -11.17
CA PHE A 440 30.35 -0.16 -10.33
C PHE A 440 29.87 -1.31 -11.20
N SER A 441 30.57 -2.46 -11.13
CA SER A 441 30.04 -3.71 -11.67
C SER A 441 28.74 -4.10 -10.96
N PRO A 442 27.70 -4.60 -11.65
CA PRO A 442 26.47 -5.07 -10.99
C PRO A 442 26.76 -6.24 -10.04
N TYR A 443 27.70 -7.11 -10.37
CA TYR A 443 28.15 -8.17 -9.48
C TYR A 443 28.87 -7.62 -8.25
N GLY A 444 29.79 -6.69 -8.44
CA GLY A 444 30.52 -6.06 -7.34
C GLY A 444 29.61 -5.23 -6.45
N PHE A 445 28.67 -4.50 -7.04
CA PHE A 445 27.64 -3.76 -6.28
C PHE A 445 26.82 -4.68 -5.37
N LEU A 446 26.39 -5.83 -5.90
CA LEU A 446 25.61 -6.79 -5.12
C LEU A 446 26.46 -7.49 -4.04
N ASN A 447 27.73 -7.85 -4.35
CA ASN A 447 28.45 -8.82 -3.54
C ASN A 447 29.66 -8.25 -2.79
N ARG A 448 30.14 -7.03 -3.11
CA ARG A 448 31.40 -6.48 -2.58
C ARG A 448 31.25 -5.12 -1.86
N THR A 449 30.07 -4.53 -1.83
CA THR A 449 29.84 -3.21 -1.18
C THR A 449 29.51 -3.31 0.31
N GLY A 450 29.41 -4.51 0.87
CA GLY A 450 28.95 -4.71 2.25
C GLY A 450 27.44 -4.92 2.34
N TYR A 451 26.83 -4.44 3.41
CA TYR A 451 25.39 -4.60 3.64
C TYR A 451 24.79 -3.48 4.50
N ASN A 452 23.51 -3.25 4.33
CA ASN A 452 22.70 -2.41 5.18
C ASN A 452 21.66 -3.25 5.94
N ASN A 453 21.43 -2.89 7.20
CA ASN A 453 20.28 -3.35 7.98
C ASN A 453 19.40 -2.15 8.29
N GLU A 454 18.18 -2.16 7.81
CA GLU A 454 17.17 -1.18 8.12
C GLU A 454 16.14 -1.78 9.06
N MET A 455 15.77 -1.05 10.11
CA MET A 455 14.68 -1.40 11.00
C MET A 455 13.73 -0.22 11.15
N ASN A 456 12.53 -0.41 10.64
CA ASN A 456 11.41 0.53 10.80
C ASN A 456 10.46 0.03 11.86
N THR A 457 10.24 0.81 12.91
CA THR A 457 9.30 0.50 13.98
C THR A 457 8.25 1.60 14.06
N ASN A 458 7.00 1.19 14.10
CA ASN A 458 5.87 2.08 14.27
C ASN A 458 4.97 1.57 15.37
N ILE A 459 4.53 2.47 16.19
CA ILE A 459 3.51 2.20 17.22
C ILE A 459 2.42 3.26 17.04
N TYR A 460 1.20 2.80 16.90
CA TYR A 460 0.01 3.61 16.82
C TYR A 460 -0.89 3.28 17.99
N GLY A 461 -1.24 4.30 18.77
CA GLY A 461 -2.20 4.20 19.86
C GLY A 461 -3.29 5.25 19.70
N GLN A 462 -4.54 4.86 19.90
CA GLN A 462 -5.68 5.76 19.92
C GLN A 462 -6.65 5.32 21.01
N ALA A 463 -7.15 6.27 21.78
CA ALA A 463 -8.20 6.00 22.76
C ALA A 463 -9.22 7.12 22.76
N GLY A 464 -10.48 6.78 22.97
CA GLY A 464 -11.56 7.74 22.98
C GLY A 464 -12.72 7.36 23.87
N LEU A 465 -13.48 8.36 24.22
CA LEU A 465 -14.73 8.28 24.97
C LEU A 465 -15.88 8.77 24.10
N LYS A 466 -17.02 8.10 24.19
CA LYS A 466 -18.28 8.53 23.58
C LYS A 466 -19.34 8.59 24.67
N PHE A 467 -20.02 9.72 24.70
CA PHE A 467 -21.14 9.99 25.60
C PHE A 467 -22.44 9.96 24.79
N ASP A 468 -23.35 9.07 25.16
CA ASP A 468 -24.71 9.07 24.65
C ASP A 468 -25.52 10.12 25.42
N LEU A 469 -25.96 11.14 24.73
CA LEU A 469 -26.72 12.28 25.27
C LEU A 469 -28.21 12.18 24.90
N SER A 470 -28.68 10.99 24.56
CA SER A 470 -30.10 10.74 24.16
C SER A 470 -31.10 11.13 25.22
N PHE A 471 -30.67 11.32 26.47
CA PHE A 471 -31.51 11.86 27.55
C PHE A 471 -31.83 13.34 27.35
N LEU A 472 -31.01 14.11 26.60
CA LEU A 472 -31.33 15.49 26.21
C LEU A 472 -32.20 15.53 24.97
N THR A 473 -31.81 14.80 23.95
CA THR A 473 -32.58 14.57 22.73
C THR A 473 -32.17 13.26 22.08
N PRO A 474 -33.13 12.39 21.69
CA PRO A 474 -32.81 11.10 21.11
C PRO A 474 -31.83 11.19 19.94
N GLY A 475 -30.79 10.35 19.98
CA GLY A 475 -29.75 10.27 18.94
C GLY A 475 -28.62 11.29 19.04
N LEU A 476 -28.60 12.15 20.07
CA LEU A 476 -27.50 13.06 20.33
C LEU A 476 -26.34 12.32 21.01
N TRP A 477 -25.13 12.59 20.58
CA TRP A 477 -23.92 12.08 21.21
C TRP A 477 -22.77 13.09 21.10
N ALA A 478 -21.80 12.99 21.99
CA ALA A 478 -20.54 13.71 21.90
C ALA A 478 -19.38 12.77 22.27
N GLY A 479 -18.20 13.10 21.84
CA GLY A 479 -17.03 12.28 22.10
C GLY A 479 -15.71 13.04 21.97
N GLY A 480 -14.66 12.39 22.38
CA GLY A 480 -13.32 12.89 22.19
C GLY A 480 -12.31 11.74 22.16
N SER A 481 -11.21 11.95 21.48
CA SER A 481 -10.15 10.97 21.39
C SER A 481 -8.77 11.61 21.33
N VAL A 482 -7.80 10.86 21.75
CA VAL A 482 -6.38 11.17 21.59
C VAL A 482 -5.73 10.06 20.78
N GLY A 483 -4.86 10.43 19.86
CA GLY A 483 -4.08 9.50 19.05
C GLY A 483 -2.61 9.87 19.09
N TYR A 484 -1.76 8.86 19.07
CA TYR A 484 -0.32 8.99 18.98
C TYR A 484 0.23 7.97 17.98
N LEU A 485 1.11 8.45 17.11
CA LEU A 485 1.91 7.63 16.20
C LEU A 485 3.38 7.92 16.46
N SER A 486 4.17 6.90 16.73
CA SER A 486 5.64 6.97 16.77
C SER A 486 6.20 6.24 15.55
N TYR A 487 7.14 6.87 14.89
CA TYR A 487 7.91 6.31 13.80
C TYR A 487 9.40 6.37 14.10
N ILE A 488 10.05 5.23 14.06
CA ILE A 488 11.49 5.10 14.26
C ILE A 488 12.05 4.35 13.06
N ASN A 489 12.94 5.01 12.30
CA ASN A 489 13.76 4.36 11.29
C ASN A 489 15.20 4.34 11.76
N SER A 490 15.81 3.17 11.82
CA SER A 490 17.22 2.98 12.13
C SER A 490 17.88 2.21 11.00
N ILE A 491 18.87 2.82 10.36
CA ILE A 491 19.67 2.21 9.32
C ILE A 491 21.08 2.03 9.86
N THR A 492 21.57 0.80 9.80
CA THR A 492 22.96 0.46 10.10
C THR A 492 23.63 0.02 8.81
N SER A 493 24.59 0.80 8.36
CA SER A 493 25.36 0.53 7.15
C SER A 493 26.73 -0.01 7.51
N ASN A 494 27.10 -1.14 6.92
CA ASN A 494 28.44 -1.70 6.96
C ASN A 494 28.91 -1.77 5.52
N THR A 495 29.56 -0.73 5.04
CA THR A 495 29.91 -0.55 3.65
C THR A 495 31.42 -0.59 3.45
N GLN A 496 31.82 -1.02 2.28
CA GLN A 496 33.20 -1.05 1.85
C GLN A 496 33.28 -0.72 0.37
N ASP A 497 34.46 -0.29 -0.08
CA ASP A 497 34.83 -0.23 -1.48
C ASP A 497 35.69 -1.44 -1.84
N TYR A 498 35.78 -1.78 -3.13
CA TYR A 498 36.45 -2.96 -3.61
C TYR A 498 37.33 -2.67 -4.83
N ALA A 499 38.38 -3.47 -5.01
CA ALA A 499 39.25 -3.40 -6.16
C ALA A 499 38.46 -3.71 -7.44
N ARG A 500 38.72 -2.94 -8.48
CA ARG A 500 38.05 -3.06 -9.78
C ARG A 500 39.10 -3.20 -10.87
N TYR A 501 38.77 -4.03 -11.83
CA TYR A 501 39.58 -4.26 -13.00
C TYR A 501 38.75 -4.00 -14.25
N ILE A 502 39.40 -3.50 -15.28
CA ILE A 502 38.87 -3.46 -16.64
C ILE A 502 39.71 -4.44 -17.48
N ARG A 503 39.02 -5.10 -18.40
CA ARG A 503 39.72 -5.84 -19.43
C ARG A 503 40.36 -4.85 -20.40
N ASP A 504 41.59 -5.13 -20.83
CA ASP A 504 42.28 -4.36 -21.85
C ASP A 504 41.60 -4.58 -23.22
N ASP A 505 41.59 -3.56 -24.08
CA ASP A 505 40.93 -3.63 -25.40
C ASP A 505 41.68 -4.50 -26.44
N ASP A 506 42.74 -5.15 -26.03
CA ASP A 506 43.48 -6.10 -26.87
C ASP A 506 42.72 -7.44 -26.89
N TRP A 507 42.15 -7.73 -28.05
CA TRP A 507 41.42 -8.98 -28.27
C TRP A 507 42.33 -10.19 -28.59
N SER A 508 43.65 -9.99 -28.58
CA SER A 508 44.64 -11.08 -28.80
C SER A 508 45.01 -11.77 -27.49
N ASP A 509 44.82 -11.15 -26.35
CA ASP A 509 45.15 -11.68 -25.05
C ASP A 509 44.11 -11.27 -23.99
N LEU A 510 44.00 -12.04 -22.90
CA LEU A 510 43.10 -11.79 -21.80
C LEU A 510 43.85 -11.12 -20.64
N THR A 511 44.00 -9.83 -20.71
CA THR A 511 44.68 -9.04 -19.70
C THR A 511 43.73 -8.06 -18.98
N PHE A 512 44.08 -7.74 -17.75
CA PHE A 512 43.25 -6.88 -16.88
C PHE A 512 44.14 -5.83 -16.20
N THR A 513 43.64 -4.60 -16.17
CA THR A 513 44.29 -3.49 -15.46
C THR A 513 43.40 -2.93 -14.38
N HIS A 514 44.00 -2.39 -13.33
CA HIS A 514 43.22 -1.73 -12.26
C HIS A 514 42.47 -0.50 -12.77
N TYR A 515 41.24 -0.34 -12.29
CA TYR A 515 40.40 0.80 -12.59
C TYR A 515 39.80 1.42 -11.33
N GLY A 516 40.12 2.67 -11.05
CA GLY A 516 39.61 3.35 -9.85
C GLY A 516 40.25 2.82 -8.57
N THR A 517 39.40 2.26 -7.67
CA THR A 517 39.88 1.68 -6.41
C THR A 517 40.71 0.43 -6.65
N THR A 518 41.93 0.40 -6.10
CA THR A 518 42.91 -0.67 -6.33
C THR A 518 43.00 -1.67 -5.20
N ILE A 519 42.29 -1.44 -4.10
CA ILE A 519 42.29 -2.33 -2.92
C ILE A 519 40.88 -2.58 -2.41
N ASN A 520 40.67 -3.76 -1.83
CA ASN A 520 39.46 -4.06 -1.06
C ASN A 520 39.57 -3.39 0.32
N THR A 521 38.70 -2.41 0.61
CA THR A 521 38.74 -1.72 1.90
C THR A 521 38.06 -2.56 3.00
N ASN A 522 38.33 -2.22 4.25
CA ASN A 522 37.58 -2.80 5.36
C ASN A 522 36.17 -2.24 5.44
N LEU A 523 35.25 -3.00 6.02
CA LEU A 523 33.89 -2.52 6.31
C LEU A 523 33.92 -1.28 7.22
N THR A 524 33.25 -0.25 6.79
CA THR A 524 33.04 0.99 7.54
C THR A 524 31.62 0.98 8.11
N TYR A 525 31.52 1.22 9.41
CA TYR A 525 30.24 1.26 10.10
C TYR A 525 29.68 2.69 10.13
N ALA A 526 28.41 2.83 9.78
CA ALA A 526 27.63 4.04 9.96
C ALA A 526 26.24 3.70 10.51
N LYS A 527 25.67 4.59 11.32
CA LYS A 527 24.31 4.45 11.83
C LYS A 527 23.55 5.75 11.65
N GLY A 528 22.40 5.69 11.00
CA GLY A 528 21.42 6.75 10.91
C GLY A 528 20.17 6.40 11.70
N THR A 529 19.55 7.39 12.33
CA THR A 529 18.26 7.21 13.00
C THR A 529 17.37 8.41 12.73
N ALA A 530 16.13 8.15 12.30
CA ALA A 530 15.07 9.15 12.19
C ALA A 530 13.94 8.77 13.16
N LEU A 531 13.43 9.75 13.87
CA LEU A 531 12.39 9.57 14.88
C LEU A 531 11.35 10.68 14.73
N TYR A 532 10.09 10.29 14.53
CA TYR A 532 8.96 11.21 14.40
C TYR A 532 7.87 10.85 15.39
N GLY A 533 7.26 11.87 15.98
CA GLY A 533 6.06 11.77 16.80
C GLY A 533 4.89 12.51 16.17
N TYR A 534 3.71 11.93 16.21
CA TYR A 534 2.50 12.53 15.69
C TYR A 534 1.39 12.43 16.73
N PHE A 535 0.95 13.56 17.24
CA PHE A 535 -0.15 13.64 18.21
C PHE A 535 -1.40 14.19 17.56
N SER A 536 -2.55 13.64 17.88
CA SER A 536 -3.86 14.07 17.42
C SER A 536 -4.84 14.13 18.59
N TYR A 537 -5.47 15.27 18.77
CA TYR A 537 -6.52 15.49 19.76
C TYR A 537 -7.80 15.82 19.01
N LYS A 538 -8.85 15.03 19.17
CA LYS A 538 -10.12 15.17 18.45
C LYS A 538 -11.27 15.30 19.42
N GLY A 539 -12.11 16.31 19.22
CA GLY A 539 -13.46 16.42 19.78
C GLY A 539 -14.47 16.24 18.68
N GLU A 540 -15.56 15.55 18.94
CA GLU A 540 -16.62 15.30 17.96
C GLU A 540 -18.00 15.25 18.61
N ALA A 541 -19.03 15.60 17.85
CA ALA A 541 -20.41 15.47 18.26
C ALA A 541 -21.27 15.12 17.05
N GLY A 542 -22.37 14.43 17.31
CA GLY A 542 -23.31 14.08 16.25
C GLY A 542 -24.73 13.94 16.77
N TRP A 543 -25.66 14.09 15.85
CA TRP A 543 -27.08 13.90 16.09
C TRP A 543 -27.71 13.18 14.93
N GLN A 544 -28.27 11.99 15.20
CA GLN A 544 -28.97 11.18 14.22
C GLN A 544 -30.39 10.93 14.69
N ARG A 545 -31.36 11.23 13.82
CA ARG A 545 -32.77 11.06 14.17
C ARG A 545 -33.66 10.82 12.98
N ASP A 546 -34.59 9.91 13.15
CA ASP A 546 -35.64 9.58 12.19
C ASP A 546 -36.97 10.17 12.66
N PHE A 547 -37.67 10.89 11.78
CA PHE A 547 -38.99 11.49 12.00
C PHE A 547 -39.97 10.96 10.93
N GLY A 548 -40.40 9.72 11.05
CA GLY A 548 -41.23 9.06 10.06
C GLY A 548 -40.50 8.88 8.73
N ARG A 549 -40.81 9.71 7.72
CA ARG A 549 -40.16 9.67 6.39
C ARG A 549 -38.93 10.57 6.30
N HIS A 550 -38.60 11.31 7.35
CA HIS A 550 -37.49 12.24 7.38
C HIS A 550 -36.35 11.61 8.17
N HIS A 551 -35.17 11.52 7.57
CA HIS A 551 -33.96 11.04 8.22
C HIS A 551 -32.94 12.16 8.24
N LEU A 552 -32.38 12.44 9.41
CA LEU A 552 -31.39 13.48 9.62
C LEU A 552 -30.15 12.91 10.31
N ASN A 553 -28.99 13.24 9.78
CA ASN A 553 -27.69 12.90 10.36
C ASN A 553 -26.77 14.12 10.31
N ALA A 554 -26.46 14.69 11.47
CA ALA A 554 -25.61 15.86 11.61
C ALA A 554 -24.38 15.49 12.45
N ASN A 555 -23.20 15.85 11.98
CA ASN A 555 -21.94 15.57 12.66
C ASN A 555 -21.00 16.77 12.56
N ALA A 556 -20.20 16.97 13.58
CA ALA A 556 -19.15 17.97 13.60
C ALA A 556 -17.94 17.45 14.37
N TYR A 557 -16.76 17.90 13.98
CA TYR A 557 -15.52 17.59 14.67
C TYR A 557 -14.53 18.75 14.64
N MET A 558 -13.61 18.71 15.58
CA MET A 558 -12.42 19.55 15.60
C MET A 558 -11.24 18.69 15.99
N THR A 559 -10.15 18.78 15.24
CA THR A 559 -8.91 18.07 15.50
C THR A 559 -7.74 19.05 15.56
N TYR A 560 -6.94 18.94 16.60
CA TYR A 560 -5.64 19.60 16.72
C TYR A 560 -4.55 18.56 16.57
N GLN A 561 -3.59 18.81 15.66
CA GLN A 561 -2.49 17.89 15.37
C GLN A 561 -1.15 18.56 15.56
N VAL A 562 -0.22 17.79 16.14
CA VAL A 562 1.17 18.19 16.32
C VAL A 562 2.05 17.09 15.73
N PHE A 563 2.93 17.47 14.83
CA PHE A 563 3.96 16.63 14.28
C PHE A 563 5.32 17.12 14.77
N ASP A 564 6.05 16.23 15.44
CA ASP A 564 7.35 16.49 16.02
C ASP A 564 8.41 15.62 15.34
N ASN A 565 9.45 16.28 14.78
CA ASN A 565 10.63 15.61 14.30
C ASN A 565 11.66 15.50 15.42
N LEU A 566 11.57 14.42 16.20
CA LEU A 566 12.36 14.19 17.40
C LEU A 566 13.86 13.95 17.11
N ALA A 567 14.25 13.66 15.85
CA ALA A 567 15.64 13.32 15.48
C ALA A 567 16.43 14.47 14.85
N GLY A 568 15.81 15.55 14.49
CA GLY A 568 16.50 16.57 13.71
C GLY A 568 15.97 17.97 13.84
N GLY A 569 16.80 18.87 14.25
CA GLY A 569 16.97 20.28 13.98
C GLY A 569 15.81 21.25 13.72
N ALA A 570 14.59 20.79 13.63
CA ALA A 570 13.43 21.67 13.53
C ALA A 570 13.18 22.33 14.90
N THR A 571 13.37 23.65 14.97
CA THR A 571 13.20 24.43 16.19
C THR A 571 11.78 24.41 16.75
N TYR A 572 10.78 24.07 15.92
CA TYR A 572 9.35 24.09 16.27
C TYR A 572 8.59 22.99 15.57
N ASP A 573 7.64 22.37 16.28
CA ASP A 573 6.72 21.38 15.76
C ASP A 573 5.81 21.96 14.69
N PHE A 574 5.38 21.10 13.74
CA PHE A 574 4.31 21.44 12.82
C PHE A 574 2.95 21.34 13.52
N ARG A 575 2.12 22.34 13.36
CA ARG A 575 0.80 22.40 14.03
C ARG A 575 -0.30 22.67 13.03
N ARG A 576 -1.37 21.90 13.14
CA ARG A 576 -2.53 22.00 12.27
C ARG A 576 -3.82 21.94 13.06
N VAL A 577 -4.84 22.65 12.58
CA VAL A 577 -6.20 22.57 13.09
C VAL A 577 -7.11 22.22 11.93
N TYR A 578 -7.93 21.22 12.13
CA TYR A 578 -8.99 20.83 11.22
C TYR A 578 -10.30 20.84 11.98
N SER A 579 -11.30 21.50 11.43
CA SER A 579 -12.67 21.37 11.88
C SER A 579 -13.57 21.15 10.68
N GLY A 580 -14.57 20.30 10.86
CA GLY A 580 -15.52 20.00 9.81
C GLY A 580 -16.89 19.69 10.40
N ALA A 581 -17.91 19.98 9.62
CA ALA A 581 -19.28 19.65 9.95
C ALA A 581 -20.02 19.22 8.70
N GLU A 582 -20.98 18.32 8.88
CA GLU A 582 -21.90 17.90 7.82
C GLU A 582 -23.29 17.70 8.37
N VAL A 583 -24.28 17.95 7.53
CA VAL A 583 -25.69 17.65 7.77
C VAL A 583 -26.21 16.93 6.54
N ALA A 584 -26.58 15.67 6.70
CA ALA A 584 -27.21 14.85 5.66
C ALA A 584 -28.69 14.66 6.02
N TYR A 585 -29.56 14.91 5.06
CA TYR A 585 -30.98 14.77 5.18
C TYR A 585 -31.53 13.99 3.99
N ASP A 586 -32.40 13.03 4.24
CA ASP A 586 -33.20 12.41 3.21
C ASP A 586 -34.68 12.38 3.57
N PHE A 587 -35.50 12.44 2.52
CA PHE A 587 -36.95 12.30 2.61
C PHE A 587 -37.40 11.03 1.90
N ASP A 588 -37.93 10.09 2.65
CA ASP A 588 -38.53 8.83 2.18
C ASP A 588 -37.59 8.05 1.24
N LYS A 589 -36.26 8.20 1.41
CA LYS A 589 -35.24 7.67 0.52
C LYS A 589 -35.43 8.04 -0.96
N ARG A 590 -36.15 9.13 -1.25
CA ARG A 590 -36.38 9.65 -2.61
C ARG A 590 -35.54 10.88 -2.91
N TYR A 591 -35.40 11.76 -1.94
CA TYR A 591 -34.61 13.01 -2.08
C TYR A 591 -33.60 13.05 -0.97
N ALA A 592 -32.33 13.17 -1.31
CA ALA A 592 -31.25 13.33 -0.35
C ALA A 592 -30.49 14.63 -0.61
N VAL A 593 -30.14 15.33 0.46
CA VAL A 593 -29.34 16.56 0.42
C VAL A 593 -28.29 16.49 1.53
N LYS A 594 -27.06 16.87 1.23
CA LYS A 594 -26.01 17.02 2.21
C LYS A 594 -25.37 18.41 2.10
N LEU A 595 -25.23 19.05 3.25
CA LEU A 595 -24.42 20.26 3.44
C LEU A 595 -23.16 19.86 4.19
N SER A 596 -22.01 20.30 3.74
CA SER A 596 -20.73 20.02 4.36
C SER A 596 -19.89 21.28 4.43
N THR A 597 -19.06 21.39 5.44
CA THR A 597 -18.15 22.52 5.59
C THR A 597 -16.90 22.10 6.34
N GLY A 598 -15.76 22.67 5.97
CA GLY A 598 -14.50 22.56 6.68
C GLY A 598 -13.93 23.94 6.97
N TYR A 599 -13.26 24.08 8.10
CA TYR A 599 -12.45 25.24 8.44
C TYR A 599 -11.13 24.74 9.01
N SER A 600 -10.05 24.95 8.29
CA SER A 600 -8.76 24.36 8.62
C SER A 600 -7.61 25.34 8.40
N GLY A 601 -6.54 25.15 9.14
CA GLY A 601 -5.37 25.99 9.06
C GLY A 601 -4.07 25.23 9.34
N SER A 602 -3.01 25.66 8.67
CA SER A 602 -1.67 25.12 8.76
C SER A 602 -0.67 26.23 9.06
N ASP A 603 0.35 25.92 9.83
CA ASP A 603 1.45 26.86 10.13
C ASP A 603 2.47 27.03 8.99
N TYR A 604 2.23 26.38 7.85
CA TYR A 604 2.95 26.69 6.60
C TYR A 604 2.69 28.13 6.11
N PHE A 605 1.57 28.74 6.53
CA PHE A 605 1.10 30.03 6.05
C PHE A 605 1.17 31.12 7.13
N PRO A 606 1.27 32.40 6.73
CA PRO A 606 1.24 33.52 7.68
C PRO A 606 -0.11 33.55 8.43
N ARG A 607 -0.09 34.12 9.64
CA ARG A 607 -1.28 34.13 10.54
C ARG A 607 -2.54 34.69 9.87
N LYS A 608 -2.38 35.63 8.94
CA LYS A 608 -3.49 36.32 8.26
C LYS A 608 -4.21 35.44 7.25
N THR A 609 -3.51 34.51 6.57
CA THR A 609 -4.01 33.75 5.43
C THR A 609 -4.08 32.25 5.69
N ARG A 610 -3.64 31.75 6.87
CA ARG A 610 -3.49 30.32 7.17
C ARG A 610 -4.77 29.51 7.23
N PHE A 611 -5.92 30.16 7.48
CA PHE A 611 -7.18 29.45 7.61
C PHE A 611 -8.01 29.57 6.34
N VAL A 612 -8.55 28.43 5.91
CA VAL A 612 -9.41 28.32 4.72
C VAL A 612 -10.75 27.74 5.12
N TRP A 613 -11.80 28.34 4.58
CA TRP A 613 -13.16 27.82 4.66
C TRP A 613 -13.50 27.07 3.37
N THR A 614 -14.02 25.84 3.52
CA THR A 614 -14.29 24.90 2.43
C THR A 614 -15.74 24.41 2.49
N PRO A 615 -16.70 25.18 1.96
CA PRO A 615 -18.11 24.78 1.90
C PRO A 615 -18.35 23.75 0.80
N GLY A 616 -19.37 22.89 1.00
CA GLY A 616 -19.80 21.90 0.01
C GLY A 616 -21.29 21.59 0.14
N VAL A 617 -21.91 21.27 -0.98
CA VAL A 617 -23.28 20.79 -1.08
C VAL A 617 -23.37 19.64 -2.04
N SER A 618 -24.18 18.63 -1.71
CA SER A 618 -24.56 17.57 -2.64
C SER A 618 -26.04 17.26 -2.51
N ALA A 619 -26.65 16.80 -3.62
CA ALA A 619 -28.03 16.37 -3.67
C ALA A 619 -28.18 15.13 -4.55
N ALA A 620 -29.16 14.31 -4.23
CA ALA A 620 -29.52 13.14 -5.02
C ALA A 620 -31.04 12.99 -5.11
N TRP A 621 -31.52 12.60 -6.27
CA TRP A 621 -32.88 12.14 -6.52
C TRP A 621 -32.85 10.66 -6.87
N ILE A 622 -33.47 9.87 -6.01
CA ILE A 622 -33.59 8.41 -6.18
C ILE A 622 -34.91 8.15 -6.91
N ALA A 623 -34.90 8.35 -8.22
CA ALA A 623 -36.09 8.28 -9.07
C ALA A 623 -36.74 6.88 -9.06
N SER A 624 -35.93 5.81 -8.87
CA SER A 624 -36.47 4.45 -8.72
C SER A 624 -37.36 4.26 -7.49
N ASN A 625 -37.27 5.15 -6.48
CA ASN A 625 -38.12 5.10 -5.31
C ASN A 625 -39.44 5.88 -5.44
N GLU A 626 -39.68 6.54 -6.58
CA GLU A 626 -40.96 7.15 -6.89
C GLU A 626 -42.00 6.10 -7.23
N GLY A 627 -43.26 6.29 -6.77
CA GLY A 627 -44.33 5.34 -6.99
C GLY A 627 -44.57 5.03 -8.47
N PHE A 628 -44.58 6.10 -9.30
CA PHE A 628 -44.80 5.93 -10.75
C PHE A 628 -43.67 5.16 -11.45
N VAL A 629 -42.44 5.17 -10.94
CA VAL A 629 -41.34 4.38 -11.50
C VAL A 629 -41.46 2.93 -11.04
N LYS A 630 -41.71 2.67 -9.76
CA LYS A 630 -41.87 1.32 -9.20
C LYS A 630 -43.01 0.56 -9.89
N GLU A 631 -44.10 1.24 -10.19
CA GLU A 631 -45.30 0.62 -10.79
C GLU A 631 -45.08 0.34 -12.29
N ASN A 632 -44.43 1.24 -13.04
CA ASN A 632 -44.33 1.14 -14.50
C ASN A 632 -43.01 0.51 -15.00
N VAL A 633 -41.94 0.51 -14.19
CA VAL A 633 -40.60 0.04 -14.59
C VAL A 633 -39.99 -0.87 -13.51
N PRO A 634 -40.63 -2.02 -13.17
CA PRO A 634 -40.19 -2.86 -12.04
C PRO A 634 -38.80 -3.50 -12.24
N TRP A 635 -38.29 -3.54 -13.46
CA TRP A 635 -36.94 -4.04 -13.75
C TRP A 635 -35.84 -3.01 -13.40
N LEU A 636 -36.20 -1.74 -13.18
CA LEU A 636 -35.28 -0.68 -12.81
C LEU A 636 -35.11 -0.64 -11.30
N SER A 637 -34.09 -1.36 -10.80
CA SER A 637 -33.86 -1.49 -9.36
C SER A 637 -33.28 -0.26 -8.71
N LEU A 638 -32.49 0.52 -9.46
CA LEU A 638 -31.97 1.79 -9.03
C LEU A 638 -31.90 2.77 -10.21
N LEU A 639 -32.43 3.95 -10.02
CA LEU A 639 -32.13 5.12 -10.84
C LEU A 639 -31.94 6.28 -9.88
N LYS A 640 -30.69 6.71 -9.73
CA LYS A 640 -30.33 7.82 -8.88
C LYS A 640 -29.53 8.85 -9.67
N VAL A 641 -29.99 10.09 -9.67
CA VAL A 641 -29.29 11.24 -10.24
C VAL A 641 -28.74 12.06 -9.10
N ARG A 642 -27.46 12.38 -9.13
CA ARG A 642 -26.79 13.13 -8.08
C ARG A 642 -25.92 14.24 -8.63
N GLY A 643 -25.75 15.28 -7.83
CA GLY A 643 -24.88 16.41 -8.14
C GLY A 643 -24.23 16.97 -6.88
N SER A 644 -23.00 17.46 -7.01
CA SER A 644 -22.32 18.14 -5.93
C SER A 644 -21.50 19.33 -6.42
N TYR A 645 -21.36 20.31 -5.53
CA TYR A 645 -20.46 21.44 -5.70
C TYR A 645 -19.78 21.74 -4.38
N ALA A 646 -18.46 21.96 -4.41
CA ALA A 646 -17.71 22.27 -3.20
C ALA A 646 -16.42 23.02 -3.49
N VAL A 647 -15.94 23.70 -2.47
CA VAL A 647 -14.56 24.21 -2.38
C VAL A 647 -13.76 23.25 -1.52
N THR A 648 -12.58 22.90 -1.95
CA THR A 648 -11.59 22.13 -1.18
C THR A 648 -10.27 22.90 -1.15
N GLY A 649 -9.41 22.59 -0.19
CA GLY A 649 -8.12 23.27 -0.05
C GLY A 649 -6.94 22.32 -0.14
N ASN A 650 -5.76 22.91 -0.46
CA ASN A 650 -4.47 22.24 -0.40
C ASN A 650 -3.46 23.13 0.33
N ASP A 651 -2.76 22.57 1.32
CA ASP A 651 -1.68 23.23 2.05
C ASP A 651 -0.27 22.81 1.59
N ALA A 652 -0.16 22.02 0.53
CA ALA A 652 1.11 21.75 -0.12
C ALA A 652 1.55 22.98 -0.92
N THR A 653 2.67 23.58 -0.56
CA THR A 653 3.15 24.81 -1.21
C THR A 653 4.23 24.55 -2.26
N GLY A 654 4.80 23.34 -2.29
CA GLY A 654 6.03 23.08 -3.03
C GLY A 654 7.27 23.79 -2.48
N PHE A 655 7.12 24.51 -1.38
CA PHE A 655 8.19 25.25 -0.69
C PHE A 655 8.36 24.76 0.74
N ASP A 656 9.51 25.06 1.32
CA ASP A 656 9.79 24.78 2.72
C ASP A 656 8.89 25.59 3.66
N ARG A 657 8.80 25.12 4.91
CA ARG A 657 8.11 25.83 5.98
C ARG A 657 8.68 27.24 6.14
N TYR A 658 7.80 28.21 6.38
CA TYR A 658 8.13 29.64 6.48
C TYR A 658 8.52 30.34 5.16
N ALA A 659 8.17 29.77 4.00
CA ALA A 659 8.35 30.44 2.70
C ALA A 659 7.67 31.82 2.59
N TYR A 660 6.91 32.23 3.58
CA TYR A 660 6.34 33.57 3.69
C TYR A 660 7.26 34.57 4.39
N LYS A 661 8.46 34.15 4.83
CA LYS A 661 9.51 34.99 5.42
C LYS A 661 10.74 34.94 4.56
N ASP A 662 11.46 36.06 4.53
CA ASP A 662 12.79 36.08 3.92
C ASP A 662 13.73 35.13 4.68
N GLN A 663 14.46 34.31 3.94
CA GLN A 663 15.45 33.39 4.48
C GLN A 663 16.84 33.88 4.11
N VAL A 664 17.66 34.08 5.12
CA VAL A 664 19.00 34.54 4.98
C VAL A 664 19.97 33.46 5.42
N ASN A 665 20.84 33.05 4.52
CA ASN A 665 21.91 32.10 4.79
C ASN A 665 23.22 32.82 5.04
N SER A 666 23.94 32.37 6.05
CA SER A 666 25.32 32.80 6.27
C SER A 666 26.26 31.67 5.83
N THR A 667 27.11 31.95 4.86
CA THR A 667 28.02 30.96 4.29
C THR A 667 29.46 31.38 4.54
N ALA A 668 30.34 30.44 4.89
CA ALA A 668 31.76 30.70 5.04
C ALA A 668 32.35 31.20 3.72
N GLY A 669 33.03 32.35 3.75
CA GLY A 669 33.50 33.09 2.59
C GLY A 669 34.77 32.54 1.93
N GLY A 670 34.95 31.22 1.87
CA GLY A 670 36.20 30.57 1.42
C GLY A 670 36.74 30.90 0.02
N LYS A 671 36.04 31.70 -0.77
CA LYS A 671 36.49 32.17 -2.09
C LYS A 671 36.68 33.68 -2.18
N ILE A 672 36.33 34.42 -1.13
CA ILE A 672 36.51 35.88 -1.09
C ILE A 672 37.59 36.20 -0.06
N PRO A 673 38.75 36.67 -0.46
CA PRO A 673 39.82 37.04 0.46
C PRO A 673 39.29 38.04 1.50
N TYR A 674 39.61 37.81 2.78
CA TYR A 674 39.26 38.68 3.91
C TYR A 674 37.79 38.66 4.38
N LEU A 675 36.91 37.81 3.80
CA LEU A 675 35.54 37.59 4.30
C LEU A 675 35.45 36.21 4.96
N GLU A 676 35.33 36.20 6.27
CA GLU A 676 35.09 34.94 7.03
C GLU A 676 33.69 34.36 6.71
N TYR A 677 32.69 35.21 6.60
CA TYR A 677 31.32 34.84 6.26
C TYR A 677 30.68 35.92 5.37
N TYR A 678 29.85 35.51 4.45
CA TYR A 678 28.94 36.39 3.73
C TYR A 678 27.49 35.91 3.93
N THR A 679 26.55 36.83 3.94
CA THR A 679 25.14 36.59 4.04
C THR A 679 24.48 36.81 2.70
N ASN A 680 23.63 35.87 2.28
CA ASN A 680 22.80 36.04 1.10
C ASN A 680 21.35 35.66 1.42
N GLU A 681 20.44 36.34 0.77
CA GLU A 681 19.04 35.96 0.80
C GLU A 681 18.85 34.73 -0.09
N SER A 682 18.44 33.63 0.49
CA SER A 682 18.18 32.37 -0.23
C SER A 682 16.74 32.26 -0.73
N VAL A 683 15.81 32.90 -0.01
CA VAL A 683 14.38 32.93 -0.35
C VAL A 683 13.82 34.30 -0.03
N TYR A 684 13.15 34.92 -1.00
CA TYR A 684 12.29 36.08 -0.78
C TYR A 684 10.93 35.60 -0.30
N GLY A 685 10.54 35.97 0.92
CA GLY A 685 9.31 35.54 1.53
C GLY A 685 8.07 36.14 0.88
N ASN A 686 7.02 35.37 0.70
CA ASN A 686 5.73 35.88 0.26
C ASN A 686 4.80 36.07 1.46
N PRO A 687 4.65 37.28 2.02
CA PRO A 687 3.79 37.54 3.20
C PRO A 687 2.29 37.32 2.94
N ASN A 688 1.88 37.17 1.68
CA ASN A 688 0.52 36.88 1.25
C ASN A 688 0.32 35.43 0.80
N LEU A 689 1.27 34.56 1.09
CA LEU A 689 1.14 33.13 0.78
C LEU A 689 -0.15 32.58 1.42
N GLU A 690 -0.98 31.90 0.62
CA GLU A 690 -2.24 31.30 1.06
C GLU A 690 -2.39 29.88 0.51
N PRO A 691 -3.18 29.01 1.17
CA PRO A 691 -3.51 27.70 0.64
C PRO A 691 -4.23 27.75 -0.70
N GLU A 692 -3.97 26.78 -1.57
CA GLU A 692 -4.72 26.62 -2.81
C GLU A 692 -6.19 26.31 -2.52
N LYS A 693 -7.10 26.83 -3.36
CA LYS A 693 -8.53 26.56 -3.33
C LYS A 693 -8.96 25.93 -4.65
N ILE A 694 -9.61 24.78 -4.56
CA ILE A 694 -10.07 24.03 -5.72
C ILE A 694 -11.60 23.97 -5.69
N TYR A 695 -12.22 24.40 -6.79
CA TYR A 695 -13.67 24.37 -6.98
C TYR A 695 -14.03 23.09 -7.73
N LYS A 696 -14.85 22.23 -7.12
CA LYS A 696 -15.20 20.91 -7.66
C LYS A 696 -16.69 20.82 -7.91
N THR A 697 -17.05 20.50 -9.14
CA THR A 697 -18.41 20.15 -9.55
C THR A 697 -18.44 18.69 -10.00
N ASN A 698 -19.42 17.94 -9.53
CA ASN A 698 -19.61 16.56 -9.92
C ASN A 698 -21.10 16.30 -10.22
N VAL A 699 -21.37 15.59 -11.32
CA VAL A 699 -22.72 15.10 -11.67
C VAL A 699 -22.58 13.61 -11.95
N GLY A 700 -23.53 12.80 -11.49
CA GLY A 700 -23.50 11.36 -11.67
C GLY A 700 -24.91 10.76 -11.78
N ILE A 701 -24.94 9.62 -12.44
CA ILE A 701 -26.13 8.76 -12.51
C ILE A 701 -25.69 7.38 -12.03
N ASP A 702 -26.45 6.82 -11.08
CA ASP A 702 -26.27 5.45 -10.64
C ASP A 702 -27.49 4.65 -11.15
N LEU A 703 -27.23 3.59 -11.91
CA LEU A 703 -28.23 2.78 -12.59
C LEU A 703 -28.13 1.33 -12.10
N GLY A 704 -29.22 0.77 -11.62
CA GLY A 704 -29.35 -0.63 -11.26
C GLY A 704 -30.45 -1.30 -12.06
N ILE A 705 -30.17 -2.45 -12.66
CA ILE A 705 -31.09 -3.18 -13.52
C ILE A 705 -31.32 -4.59 -12.93
N ALA A 706 -32.59 -4.94 -12.73
CA ALA A 706 -33.04 -6.25 -12.31
C ALA A 706 -32.36 -6.77 -11.00
N ASN A 707 -31.87 -5.86 -10.14
CA ASN A 707 -31.05 -6.15 -8.96
C ASN A 707 -29.77 -6.97 -9.23
N GLN A 708 -29.34 -7.06 -10.49
CA GLN A 708 -28.20 -7.86 -10.92
C GLN A 708 -27.05 -7.02 -11.49
N PHE A 709 -27.36 -5.82 -12.02
CA PHE A 709 -26.39 -4.94 -12.63
C PHE A 709 -26.51 -3.54 -12.02
N GLN A 710 -25.38 -3.00 -11.61
CA GLN A 710 -25.28 -1.64 -11.06
C GLN A 710 -24.02 -0.92 -11.57
#